data_d9d5e61a0c9ae97b69a0b2f8c9b7a1c9
#
_entry.id   d9d5e61a0c9ae97b69a0b2f8c9b7a1c9
#
_cell.length_a   1.000
_cell.length_b   1.000
_cell.length_c   1.000
_cell.angle_alpha   90.00
_cell.angle_beta   90.00
_cell.angle_gamma   90.00
#
_symmetry.space_group_name_H-M   'P 1'
#
loop_
_entity.id
_entity.type
_entity.pdbx_description
1 polymer ?
#
loop_
_entity_poly.entity_id
_entity_poly.type
_entity_poly.pdbx_seq_one_letter_code
_entity_poly.pdbx_strand_id
1 'polypeptide(L)'
;LPAGKIILYCLIKTFNPKKHTGAWLIFNRNYFSAFKHLVMKVNKLWFSLFIGLFILESNLHVCAQNGGSYISAKAGKDNFALSVSGKSAPLYISESDYPGVIRALKDLQNDISMVTKAKPVFSTGQVQAAREVVLVGTLGKSPLIDQLVQQKKLNVKGIAGKWETFLLQVVQNPMPGVDQALVIAGSDKRGAIYGIYDLSAQIGVSPWYWWADVPVKEKKNLYVLPGRHSAGEPAVKYRGIFINDEAPAFSGWTKEKFGGVNHNVYEKVFELILRLKGNYLWPAMWGNAFNDDDKVDPELADEYGIVMGTSHHEPMDRAQQEWKRYGKGPWNYETNSEVLKDFWKKGIENMGNKETIVTIGMRGDGDKPMTEGSNIALLEKIVHDQRQILAETTGKDTAQIPQMWALYKEVQDYYDKGMRVPNDVTLLLCDDNWGNIRKLPKLSDPPRKGGYGIYYHFDYVGGPRNYKWLNTNPITKVWEQMHLAYEYGVKQVWIVNVGDLKPMEFPISFFLDYAWSPTKWPASRLEEYTRLWAEQQFGPQYAKEIAGILSKYTKYNGRRKPELLDQNTYSLINYREFETVVADYNKLKDEAEKLNNKILAAYKDAYYQLVLHPVDACSNLNELYFEAAKNKLYAQQGRAATNETAEKVNTLFAKDAEISNYYNKIMAGGKWDHMMDQTHIGYTYWQQPPVNKMPAVTKIDLPEAAEMGIAIEGSALWWPKEQINAVLPEFSPFSGSVHYIEVFNGGKKPFDFTAKTNAPWVKIAPQSGKIDKQQRLWVNIDWLKAPKALQHIPIVITGANGVKVTVLAVVNNAAHVKSGLLTGFIESDGYISIEAANFSKAVNTDSVKWEVLPDYGRTLSAVTPFPVTAKSMSPGGNSPHLVYNLNLTDTGEVKVEAYISPTIDYTNTHGLRYAISFDDEKPQVININADKTEAAWNKDVSDNIKVMISVHRISKPGKHTLSYWMVDPAVVLQKLVINSGGEKPSYLGPPESFYNR
;
A
#
# COMPACT_ATOMS: atom_id res chain seq x y z
N LEU A 1 -12.83 -17.15 32.14
CA LEU A 1 -12.36 -18.51 32.47
C LEU A 1 -13.42 -19.26 33.23
N PRO A 2 -13.80 -20.45 32.80
CA PRO A 2 -15.04 -21.07 33.24
C PRO A 2 -14.90 -21.79 34.55
N ALA A 3 -16.01 -21.78 35.29
CA ALA A 3 -16.25 -22.41 36.57
C ALA A 3 -15.83 -23.90 36.68
N GLY A 4 -15.58 -24.59 35.60
CA GLY A 4 -15.17 -25.97 35.57
C GLY A 4 -13.77 -26.28 36.11
N LYS A 5 -12.84 -25.31 36.13
CA LYS A 5 -11.49 -25.50 36.73
C LYS A 5 -11.46 -25.27 38.23
N ILE A 6 -12.42 -24.58 38.80
CA ILE A 6 -12.51 -24.33 40.26
C ILE A 6 -13.06 -25.55 40.98
N ILE A 7 -13.98 -26.30 40.38
CA ILE A 7 -14.55 -27.52 40.98
C ILE A 7 -13.53 -28.66 40.97
N LEU A 8 -12.65 -28.72 39.95
CA LEU A 8 -11.59 -29.74 39.90
C LEU A 8 -10.44 -29.45 40.90
N TYR A 9 -10.20 -28.18 41.22
CA TYR A 9 -9.17 -27.76 42.17
C TYR A 9 -9.59 -27.94 43.66
N CYS A 10 -10.89 -27.85 43.95
CA CYS A 10 -11.43 -28.13 45.30
C CYS A 10 -11.53 -29.61 45.61
N LEU A 11 -11.73 -30.47 44.61
CA LEU A 11 -11.79 -31.93 44.82
C LEU A 11 -10.40 -32.62 44.96
N ILE A 12 -9.34 -31.98 44.49
CA ILE A 12 -7.97 -32.52 44.59
C ILE A 12 -7.27 -32.12 45.92
N LYS A 13 -7.73 -31.09 46.60
CA LYS A 13 -7.13 -30.65 47.89
C LYS A 13 -7.70 -31.31 49.14
N THR A 14 -8.74 -32.13 49.03
CA THR A 14 -9.36 -32.81 50.18
C THR A 14 -8.95 -34.29 50.37
N PHE A 15 -8.07 -34.84 49.52
CA PHE A 15 -7.59 -36.21 49.68
C PHE A 15 -6.06 -36.24 49.89
N ASN A 16 -5.65 -36.42 51.14
CA ASN A 16 -4.26 -36.62 51.54
C ASN A 16 -3.99 -38.12 51.67
N PRO A 17 -3.17 -38.76 50.80
CA PRO A 17 -2.93 -40.20 50.86
C PRO A 17 -1.68 -40.52 51.69
N LYS A 18 -1.80 -40.40 52.97
CA LYS A 18 -0.85 -41.07 53.89
C LYS A 18 -1.60 -41.57 55.13
N LYS A 19 -2.06 -42.82 55.08
CA LYS A 19 -2.21 -43.82 56.12
C LYS A 19 -3.34 -44.81 55.77
N HIS A 20 -3.00 -45.96 55.36
CA HIS A 20 -3.49 -47.27 55.71
C HIS A 20 -3.24 -48.29 54.63
N THR A 21 -2.40 -49.22 54.96
CA THR A 21 -2.09 -50.40 54.15
C THR A 21 -3.18 -51.44 54.35
N GLY A 22 -3.53 -52.16 53.31
CA GLY A 22 -4.22 -53.43 53.34
C GLY A 22 -5.78 -53.39 53.23
N ALA A 23 -6.26 -53.96 52.16
CA ALA A 23 -7.65 -54.26 51.83
C ALA A 23 -8.37 -53.40 50.81
N TRP A 24 -7.84 -53.38 49.60
CA TRP A 24 -8.53 -52.61 48.51
C TRP A 24 -8.23 -53.22 47.12
N LEU A 25 -8.67 -54.45 46.89
CA LEU A 25 -8.46 -55.09 45.58
C LEU A 25 -9.66 -55.81 44.96
N ILE A 26 -10.88 -55.78 45.59
CA ILE A 26 -12.02 -56.49 45.03
C ILE A 26 -13.33 -55.67 44.83
N PHE A 27 -13.36 -54.38 45.21
CA PHE A 27 -14.64 -53.60 45.12
C PHE A 27 -14.70 -52.52 44.04
N ASN A 28 -13.75 -52.46 43.06
CA ASN A 28 -13.62 -51.23 42.24
C ASN A 28 -13.85 -51.38 40.74
N ARG A 29 -14.47 -52.47 40.26
CA ARG A 29 -14.76 -52.55 38.79
C ARG A 29 -16.14 -52.12 38.41
N ASN A 30 -17.12 -52.17 39.28
CA ASN A 30 -18.51 -51.87 38.95
C ASN A 30 -18.93 -50.42 39.24
N TYR A 31 -18.26 -49.73 40.15
CA TYR A 31 -18.60 -48.31 40.46
C TYR A 31 -17.95 -47.34 39.46
N PHE A 32 -16.76 -47.67 38.92
CA PHE A 32 -16.10 -46.84 37.88
C PHE A 32 -16.83 -46.86 36.54
N SER A 33 -17.49 -47.97 36.20
CA SER A 33 -18.32 -48.07 35.00
C SER A 33 -19.59 -47.25 35.09
N ALA A 34 -20.25 -47.26 36.23
CA ALA A 34 -21.48 -46.49 36.48
C ALA A 34 -21.19 -44.97 36.55
N PHE A 35 -20.09 -44.58 37.15
CA PHE A 35 -19.67 -43.18 37.23
C PHE A 35 -19.21 -42.64 35.89
N LYS A 36 -18.49 -43.41 35.05
CA LYS A 36 -18.17 -43.05 33.68
C LYS A 36 -19.42 -42.90 32.80
N HIS A 37 -20.43 -43.76 32.97
CA HIS A 37 -21.68 -43.65 32.23
C HIS A 37 -22.54 -42.45 32.68
N LEU A 38 -22.51 -42.11 33.97
CA LEU A 38 -23.20 -40.93 34.51
C LEU A 38 -22.51 -39.62 34.06
N VAL A 39 -21.21 -39.55 34.15
CA VAL A 39 -20.41 -38.39 33.70
C VAL A 39 -20.52 -38.20 32.18
N MET A 40 -20.52 -39.29 31.39
CA MET A 40 -20.73 -39.20 29.94
C MET A 40 -22.16 -38.81 29.55
N LYS A 41 -23.18 -39.20 30.31
CA LYS A 41 -24.58 -38.77 30.09
C LYS A 41 -24.80 -37.31 30.48
N VAL A 42 -24.23 -36.86 31.60
CA VAL A 42 -24.31 -35.46 32.04
C VAL A 42 -23.53 -34.57 31.07
N ASN A 43 -22.32 -34.97 30.64
CA ASN A 43 -21.56 -34.19 29.63
C ASN A 43 -22.24 -34.16 28.25
N LYS A 44 -22.93 -35.24 27.82
CA LYS A 44 -23.71 -35.21 26.57
C LYS A 44 -24.93 -34.32 26.70
N LEU A 45 -25.63 -34.28 27.83
CA LEU A 45 -26.77 -33.40 28.04
C LEU A 45 -26.34 -31.92 28.11
N TRP A 46 -25.24 -31.61 28.82
CA TRP A 46 -24.67 -30.28 28.87
C TRP A 46 -24.08 -29.85 27.54
N PHE A 47 -23.42 -30.77 26.82
CA PHE A 47 -22.90 -30.49 25.50
C PHE A 47 -24.01 -30.26 24.46
N SER A 48 -25.10 -31.00 24.55
CA SER A 48 -26.31 -30.80 23.70
C SER A 48 -27.10 -29.53 24.09
N LEU A 49 -27.16 -29.18 25.38
CA LEU A 49 -27.74 -27.89 25.82
C LEU A 49 -26.84 -26.71 25.43
N PHE A 50 -25.48 -26.85 25.52
CA PHE A 50 -24.55 -25.80 25.10
C PHE A 50 -24.56 -25.63 23.59
N ILE A 51 -24.62 -26.69 22.81
CA ILE A 51 -24.77 -26.61 21.34
C ILE A 51 -26.15 -26.06 20.99
N GLY A 52 -27.23 -26.43 21.71
CA GLY A 52 -28.56 -25.86 21.51
C GLY A 52 -28.65 -24.38 21.87
N LEU A 53 -28.02 -23.91 22.96
CA LEU A 53 -27.91 -22.49 23.29
C LEU A 53 -26.99 -21.73 22.30
N PHE A 54 -25.87 -22.33 21.88
CA PHE A 54 -24.99 -21.69 20.90
C PHE A 54 -25.63 -21.60 19.52
N ILE A 55 -26.47 -22.57 19.14
CA ILE A 55 -27.25 -22.52 17.90
C ILE A 55 -28.45 -21.54 18.03
N LEU A 56 -29.04 -21.37 19.21
CA LEU A 56 -30.07 -20.34 19.45
C LEU A 56 -29.49 -18.92 19.54
N GLU A 57 -28.34 -18.73 20.19
CA GLU A 57 -27.65 -17.43 20.20
C GLU A 57 -27.04 -17.12 18.84
N SER A 58 -26.51 -18.11 18.09
CA SER A 58 -26.03 -17.89 16.73
C SER A 58 -27.14 -17.55 15.72
N ASN A 59 -28.40 -17.97 15.96
CA ASN A 59 -29.50 -17.60 15.12
C ASN A 59 -30.19 -16.27 15.49
N LEU A 60 -29.83 -15.66 16.63
CA LEU A 60 -30.34 -14.35 17.04
C LEU A 60 -29.36 -13.18 16.86
N HIS A 61 -28.09 -13.48 16.53
CA HIS A 61 -27.04 -12.46 16.30
C HIS A 61 -26.35 -12.54 14.94
N VAL A 62 -26.84 -13.34 13.99
CA VAL A 62 -26.27 -13.49 12.64
C VAL A 62 -26.95 -12.58 11.60
N CYS A 63 -27.52 -11.48 11.98
CA CYS A 63 -28.07 -10.52 11.02
C CYS A 63 -27.55 -9.09 11.14
N ALA A 64 -26.25 -8.90 11.41
CA ALA A 64 -25.64 -7.57 11.17
C ALA A 64 -24.16 -7.54 11.53
N GLN A 65 -23.26 -8.04 10.69
CA GLN A 65 -21.88 -7.52 10.63
C GLN A 65 -20.89 -8.36 9.77
N ASN A 66 -21.35 -9.35 9.04
CA ASN A 66 -20.50 -10.00 8.05
C ASN A 66 -20.91 -9.54 6.65
N GLY A 67 -20.00 -8.87 5.93
CA GLY A 67 -20.17 -8.41 4.55
C GLY A 67 -20.28 -9.55 3.53
N GLY A 68 -21.20 -10.51 3.78
CA GLY A 68 -21.60 -11.49 2.81
C GLY A 68 -22.51 -10.87 1.76
N SER A 69 -22.46 -11.38 0.54
CA SER A 69 -23.37 -10.95 -0.52
C SER A 69 -24.82 -11.23 -0.12
N TYR A 70 -25.65 -10.22 -0.23
CA TYR A 70 -27.10 -10.35 -0.07
C TYR A 70 -27.80 -10.66 -1.40
N ILE A 71 -27.04 -11.01 -2.45
CA ILE A 71 -27.53 -11.39 -3.76
C ILE A 71 -27.42 -12.92 -3.95
N SER A 72 -28.47 -13.55 -4.44
CA SER A 72 -28.52 -14.96 -4.77
C SER A 72 -28.92 -15.18 -6.24
N ALA A 73 -28.38 -16.21 -6.89
CA ALA A 73 -28.83 -16.67 -8.18
C ALA A 73 -30.01 -17.68 -8.08
N LYS A 74 -30.31 -18.14 -6.84
CA LYS A 74 -31.34 -19.16 -6.57
C LYS A 74 -32.55 -18.53 -5.90
N ALA A 75 -33.73 -18.93 -6.34
CA ALA A 75 -34.95 -18.61 -5.65
C ALA A 75 -34.93 -19.18 -4.22
N GLY A 76 -35.55 -18.46 -3.29
CA GLY A 76 -35.75 -18.87 -1.90
C GLY A 76 -37.07 -18.31 -1.38
N LYS A 77 -37.54 -18.87 -0.28
CA LYS A 77 -38.69 -18.31 0.41
C LYS A 77 -38.37 -16.88 0.85
N ASP A 78 -39.23 -15.94 0.55
CA ASP A 78 -39.10 -14.52 0.92
C ASP A 78 -37.96 -13.75 0.22
N ASN A 79 -37.21 -14.38 -0.75
CA ASN A 79 -36.25 -13.66 -1.59
C ASN A 79 -37.01 -12.74 -2.56
N PHE A 80 -36.53 -11.50 -2.68
CA PHE A 80 -37.07 -10.54 -3.65
C PHE A 80 -36.52 -10.85 -5.03
N ALA A 81 -37.38 -11.03 -6.04
CA ALA A 81 -36.96 -11.29 -7.42
C ALA A 81 -36.61 -9.98 -8.15
N LEU A 82 -35.32 -9.60 -8.09
CA LEU A 82 -34.85 -8.36 -8.75
C LEU A 82 -34.88 -8.50 -10.28
N SER A 83 -34.42 -9.64 -10.82
CA SER A 83 -34.52 -9.98 -12.24
C SER A 83 -34.54 -11.48 -12.43
N VAL A 84 -35.58 -12.02 -13.06
CA VAL A 84 -35.77 -13.47 -13.22
C VAL A 84 -36.36 -13.76 -14.60
N SER A 85 -35.80 -14.74 -15.30
CA SER A 85 -36.32 -15.22 -16.59
C SER A 85 -36.53 -14.10 -17.62
N GLY A 86 -35.58 -13.14 -17.69
CA GLY A 86 -35.64 -12.05 -18.65
C GLY A 86 -36.61 -10.90 -18.29
N LYS A 87 -37.12 -10.89 -17.06
CA LYS A 87 -37.95 -9.80 -16.55
C LYS A 87 -37.36 -9.23 -15.28
N SER A 88 -37.22 -7.92 -15.21
CA SER A 88 -36.68 -7.16 -14.06
C SER A 88 -37.81 -6.41 -13.35
N ALA A 89 -37.72 -6.32 -12.04
CA ALA A 89 -38.65 -5.55 -11.20
C ALA A 89 -38.55 -4.06 -11.61
N PRO A 90 -39.67 -3.35 -11.77
CA PRO A 90 -39.66 -1.93 -12.13
C PRO A 90 -39.08 -1.08 -10.99
N LEU A 91 -38.40 -0.01 -11.38
CA LEU A 91 -37.71 0.93 -10.49
C LEU A 91 -38.56 2.21 -10.35
N TYR A 92 -38.87 2.58 -9.12
CA TYR A 92 -39.66 3.77 -8.81
C TYR A 92 -38.90 4.71 -7.88
N ILE A 93 -38.97 6.00 -8.20
CA ILE A 93 -38.48 7.09 -7.37
C ILE A 93 -39.46 8.27 -7.49
N SER A 94 -39.55 9.10 -6.47
CA SER A 94 -40.34 10.34 -6.57
C SER A 94 -39.58 11.38 -7.40
N GLU A 95 -40.30 12.10 -8.26
CA GLU A 95 -39.74 13.27 -8.98
C GLU A 95 -39.33 14.42 -8.06
N SER A 96 -39.84 14.44 -6.82
CA SER A 96 -39.44 15.40 -5.78
C SER A 96 -38.13 15.06 -5.09
N ASP A 97 -37.53 13.90 -5.35
CA ASP A 97 -36.23 13.53 -4.80
C ASP A 97 -35.10 14.32 -5.49
N TYR A 98 -33.90 14.20 -4.97
CA TYR A 98 -32.74 14.91 -5.53
C TYR A 98 -32.41 14.43 -6.95
N PRO A 99 -32.07 15.33 -7.89
CA PRO A 99 -31.67 14.95 -9.26
C PRO A 99 -30.59 13.88 -9.32
N GLY A 100 -29.57 13.97 -8.46
CA GLY A 100 -28.49 13.00 -8.38
C GLY A 100 -28.94 11.60 -7.95
N VAL A 101 -29.98 11.49 -7.13
CA VAL A 101 -30.55 10.17 -6.75
C VAL A 101 -31.33 9.60 -7.93
N ILE A 102 -32.08 10.45 -8.65
CA ILE A 102 -32.82 10.05 -9.86
C ILE A 102 -31.85 9.56 -10.95
N ARG A 103 -30.73 10.27 -11.13
CA ARG A 103 -29.64 9.90 -12.06
C ARG A 103 -29.01 8.55 -11.64
N ALA A 104 -28.61 8.40 -10.38
CA ALA A 104 -28.01 7.16 -9.91
C ALA A 104 -28.93 5.95 -10.07
N LEU A 105 -30.27 6.15 -9.96
CA LEU A 105 -31.23 5.07 -10.23
C LEU A 105 -31.28 4.68 -11.71
N LYS A 106 -31.01 5.62 -12.62
CA LYS A 106 -30.84 5.30 -14.06
C LYS A 106 -29.55 4.51 -14.30
N ASP A 107 -28.49 4.79 -13.53
CA ASP A 107 -27.27 3.98 -13.60
C ASP A 107 -27.58 2.54 -13.12
N LEU A 108 -28.32 2.35 -12.04
CA LEU A 108 -28.76 1.02 -11.58
C LEU A 108 -29.63 0.31 -12.63
N GLN A 109 -30.50 1.07 -13.34
CA GLN A 109 -31.29 0.51 -14.47
C GLN A 109 -30.36 -0.08 -15.53
N ASN A 110 -29.30 0.67 -15.89
CA ASN A 110 -28.30 0.24 -16.86
C ASN A 110 -27.45 -0.93 -16.31
N ASP A 111 -27.07 -0.88 -15.05
CA ASP A 111 -26.29 -1.93 -14.39
C ASP A 111 -27.05 -3.26 -14.37
N ILE A 112 -28.35 -3.25 -13.99
CA ILE A 112 -29.21 -4.43 -14.07
C ILE A 112 -29.32 -4.93 -15.50
N SER A 113 -29.47 -4.03 -16.47
CA SER A 113 -29.53 -4.40 -17.89
C SER A 113 -28.23 -5.03 -18.38
N MET A 114 -27.07 -4.51 -17.97
CA MET A 114 -25.76 -5.10 -18.31
C MET A 114 -25.62 -6.50 -17.74
N VAL A 115 -26.01 -6.69 -16.48
CA VAL A 115 -25.90 -7.98 -15.78
C VAL A 115 -26.89 -9.01 -16.28
N THR A 116 -28.13 -8.62 -16.60
CA THR A 116 -29.21 -9.58 -16.83
C THR A 116 -29.78 -9.62 -18.26
N LYS A 117 -29.35 -8.63 -19.09
CA LYS A 117 -29.92 -8.36 -20.44
C LYS A 117 -31.40 -7.98 -20.39
N ALA A 118 -31.97 -7.74 -19.20
CA ALA A 118 -33.35 -7.36 -18.99
C ALA A 118 -33.42 -5.98 -18.35
N LYS A 119 -33.66 -4.95 -19.15
CA LYS A 119 -33.72 -3.56 -18.68
C LYS A 119 -34.99 -3.35 -17.86
N PRO A 120 -34.91 -2.93 -16.56
CA PRO A 120 -36.06 -2.58 -15.74
C PRO A 120 -36.85 -1.42 -16.33
N VAL A 121 -38.13 -1.38 -16.09
CA VAL A 121 -38.91 -0.14 -16.31
C VAL A 121 -38.50 0.88 -15.24
N PHE A 122 -38.21 2.10 -15.64
CA PHE A 122 -37.92 3.23 -14.75
C PHE A 122 -39.13 4.20 -14.76
N SER A 123 -39.54 4.67 -13.58
CA SER A 123 -40.66 5.63 -13.46
C SER A 123 -40.47 6.57 -12.26
N THR A 124 -40.80 7.84 -12.47
CA THR A 124 -40.96 8.83 -11.39
C THR A 124 -42.43 9.07 -11.02
N GLY A 125 -43.35 8.39 -11.68
CA GLY A 125 -44.80 8.49 -11.45
C GLY A 125 -45.34 7.54 -10.39
N GLN A 126 -46.64 7.33 -10.43
CA GLN A 126 -47.33 6.42 -9.49
C GLN A 126 -46.86 4.99 -9.69
N VAL A 127 -46.69 4.28 -8.56
CA VAL A 127 -46.32 2.87 -8.56
C VAL A 127 -47.50 2.05 -9.12
N GLN A 128 -47.25 1.30 -10.19
CA GLN A 128 -48.22 0.42 -10.79
C GLN A 128 -48.30 -0.90 -10.03
N ALA A 129 -49.47 -1.56 -10.08
CA ALA A 129 -49.66 -2.88 -9.51
C ALA A 129 -48.67 -3.86 -10.12
N ALA A 130 -47.86 -4.50 -9.27
CA ALA A 130 -46.85 -5.49 -9.66
C ALA A 130 -46.53 -6.39 -8.49
N ARG A 131 -46.06 -7.61 -8.78
CA ARG A 131 -45.64 -8.52 -7.74
C ARG A 131 -44.41 -7.98 -6.97
N GLU A 132 -43.40 -7.56 -7.69
CA GLU A 132 -42.17 -6.99 -7.12
C GLU A 132 -41.89 -5.60 -7.71
N VAL A 133 -41.44 -4.66 -6.84
CA VAL A 133 -41.01 -3.32 -7.25
C VAL A 133 -39.76 -2.90 -6.47
N VAL A 134 -38.90 -2.08 -7.03
CA VAL A 134 -37.83 -1.41 -6.31
C VAL A 134 -38.27 0.02 -6.02
N LEU A 135 -38.25 0.43 -4.75
CA LEU A 135 -38.60 1.77 -4.29
C LEU A 135 -37.35 2.45 -3.76
N VAL A 136 -37.00 3.57 -4.35
CA VAL A 136 -35.79 4.32 -3.97
C VAL A 136 -36.19 5.71 -3.50
N GLY A 137 -35.48 6.21 -2.49
CA GLY A 137 -35.65 7.61 -2.11
C GLY A 137 -34.91 8.05 -0.86
N THR A 138 -34.88 9.36 -0.70
CA THR A 138 -34.24 10.05 0.43
C THR A 138 -35.27 10.37 1.49
N LEU A 139 -34.95 10.12 2.77
CA LEU A 139 -35.81 10.45 3.91
C LEU A 139 -36.13 11.95 3.93
N GLY A 140 -37.42 12.29 4.10
CA GLY A 140 -37.91 13.67 4.11
C GLY A 140 -37.97 14.35 2.75
N LYS A 141 -37.64 13.63 1.66
CA LYS A 141 -37.72 14.11 0.27
C LYS A 141 -38.60 13.20 -0.60
N SER A 142 -38.63 11.92 -0.30
CA SER A 142 -39.40 10.92 -1.05
C SER A 142 -40.68 10.58 -0.36
N PRO A 143 -41.87 11.07 -0.81
CA PRO A 143 -43.18 10.67 -0.26
C PRO A 143 -43.39 9.16 -0.24
N LEU A 144 -42.82 8.43 -1.22
CA LEU A 144 -42.91 6.96 -1.26
C LEU A 144 -42.22 6.32 -0.04
N ILE A 145 -41.06 6.80 0.34
CA ILE A 145 -40.31 6.28 1.51
C ILE A 145 -40.92 6.75 2.80
N ASP A 146 -41.30 8.03 2.90
CA ASP A 146 -41.87 8.64 4.11
C ASP A 146 -43.20 7.99 4.47
N GLN A 147 -44.03 7.62 3.48
CA GLN A 147 -45.27 6.88 3.70
C GLN A 147 -45.04 5.49 4.32
N LEU A 148 -44.01 4.75 3.83
CA LEU A 148 -43.65 3.45 4.43
C LEU A 148 -43.19 3.59 5.89
N VAL A 149 -42.46 4.67 6.20
CA VAL A 149 -42.02 4.99 7.57
C VAL A 149 -43.23 5.32 8.45
N GLN A 150 -44.14 6.19 8.00
CA GLN A 150 -45.33 6.58 8.72
C GLN A 150 -46.24 5.38 9.02
N GLN A 151 -46.40 4.48 8.03
CA GLN A 151 -47.16 3.22 8.16
C GLN A 151 -46.43 2.15 8.99
N LYS A 152 -45.23 2.43 9.53
CA LYS A 152 -44.37 1.49 10.28
C LYS A 152 -43.99 0.23 9.49
N LYS A 153 -44.03 0.27 8.17
CA LYS A 153 -43.58 -0.81 7.27
C LYS A 153 -42.06 -0.77 7.04
N LEU A 154 -41.45 0.41 7.15
CA LEU A 154 -40.03 0.62 7.08
C LEU A 154 -39.52 1.22 8.39
N ASN A 155 -38.59 0.53 9.03
CA ASN A 155 -37.90 1.05 10.22
C ASN A 155 -36.61 1.72 9.84
N VAL A 156 -36.51 3.02 9.95
CA VAL A 156 -35.34 3.83 9.62
C VAL A 156 -34.45 4.16 10.83
N LYS A 157 -34.72 3.54 12.00
CA LYS A 157 -33.83 3.64 13.16
C LYS A 157 -32.42 3.12 12.74
N GLY A 158 -31.43 3.94 12.92
CA GLY A 158 -30.03 3.64 12.56
C GLY A 158 -29.55 4.32 11.28
N ILE A 159 -30.46 4.93 10.46
CA ILE A 159 -30.07 5.80 9.35
C ILE A 159 -30.60 7.23 9.49
N ALA A 160 -31.78 7.43 10.07
CA ALA A 160 -32.38 8.76 10.21
C ALA A 160 -31.47 9.71 11.01
N GLY A 161 -31.18 10.89 10.45
CA GLY A 161 -30.35 11.93 11.04
C GLY A 161 -28.84 11.65 11.01
N LYS A 162 -28.41 10.55 10.38
CA LYS A 162 -27.01 10.22 10.18
C LYS A 162 -26.47 10.73 8.86
N TRP A 163 -25.17 10.90 8.80
CA TRP A 163 -24.47 11.35 7.60
C TRP A 163 -24.28 10.20 6.60
N GLU A 164 -24.75 10.38 5.36
CA GLU A 164 -24.51 9.51 4.21
C GLU A 164 -24.77 8.01 4.44
N THR A 165 -25.79 7.69 5.21
CA THR A 165 -26.15 6.32 5.57
C THR A 165 -27.32 5.83 4.73
N PHE A 166 -27.34 4.55 4.41
CA PHE A 166 -28.42 3.92 3.66
C PHE A 166 -28.91 2.62 4.28
N LEU A 167 -30.10 2.21 3.84
CA LEU A 167 -30.73 0.96 4.17
C LEU A 167 -31.32 0.33 2.91
N LEU A 168 -30.97 -0.92 2.64
CA LEU A 168 -31.70 -1.79 1.71
C LEU A 168 -32.49 -2.80 2.53
N GLN A 169 -33.79 -2.92 2.24
CA GLN A 169 -34.66 -3.85 2.95
C GLN A 169 -35.81 -4.33 2.05
N VAL A 170 -36.07 -5.63 2.06
CA VAL A 170 -37.28 -6.20 1.45
C VAL A 170 -38.46 -5.95 2.37
N VAL A 171 -39.51 -5.29 1.86
CA VAL A 171 -40.76 -4.97 2.59
C VAL A 171 -41.91 -5.73 1.95
N GLN A 172 -42.65 -6.50 2.75
CA GLN A 172 -43.85 -7.22 2.33
C GLN A 172 -45.07 -6.30 2.30
N ASN A 173 -45.92 -6.41 1.29
CA ASN A 173 -47.16 -5.64 1.14
C ASN A 173 -46.93 -4.13 1.36
N PRO A 174 -45.96 -3.48 0.65
CA PRO A 174 -45.57 -2.09 0.90
C PRO A 174 -46.76 -1.13 0.67
N MET A 175 -47.58 -1.43 -0.35
CA MET A 175 -48.77 -0.66 -0.74
C MET A 175 -49.78 -1.56 -1.48
N PRO A 176 -51.03 -1.10 -1.67
CA PRO A 176 -52.04 -1.85 -2.44
C PRO A 176 -51.58 -2.24 -3.83
N GLY A 177 -51.74 -3.50 -4.21
CA GLY A 177 -51.36 -4.03 -5.51
C GLY A 177 -49.87 -4.37 -5.69
N VAL A 178 -49.07 -4.32 -4.60
CA VAL A 178 -47.66 -4.71 -4.61
C VAL A 178 -47.39 -5.74 -3.53
N ASP A 179 -46.93 -6.94 -3.90
CA ASP A 179 -46.65 -8.02 -2.93
C ASP A 179 -45.36 -7.74 -2.15
N GLN A 180 -44.29 -7.33 -2.84
CA GLN A 180 -42.99 -7.06 -2.22
C GLN A 180 -42.31 -5.81 -2.83
N ALA A 181 -41.62 -5.06 -1.99
CA ALA A 181 -40.72 -4.02 -2.46
C ALA A 181 -39.30 -4.20 -1.93
N LEU A 182 -38.30 -4.10 -2.78
CA LEU A 182 -36.94 -3.79 -2.36
C LEU A 182 -36.87 -2.28 -2.16
N VAL A 183 -36.76 -1.85 -0.91
CA VAL A 183 -36.66 -0.45 -0.54
C VAL A 183 -35.20 -0.08 -0.36
N ILE A 184 -34.72 0.97 -1.08
CA ILE A 184 -33.43 1.62 -0.91
C ILE A 184 -33.69 3.01 -0.34
N ALA A 185 -33.41 3.21 0.93
CA ALA A 185 -33.65 4.47 1.64
C ALA A 185 -32.33 5.09 2.08
N GLY A 186 -32.08 6.34 1.72
CA GLY A 186 -30.94 7.14 2.18
C GLY A 186 -31.31 8.10 3.30
N SER A 187 -30.40 8.33 4.24
CA SER A 187 -30.52 9.38 5.26
C SER A 187 -30.49 10.80 4.65
N ASP A 188 -29.78 10.95 3.54
CA ASP A 188 -29.59 12.14 2.74
C ASP A 188 -29.38 11.76 1.27
N LYS A 189 -29.11 12.76 0.38
CA LYS A 189 -28.94 12.52 -1.05
C LYS A 189 -27.85 11.47 -1.35
N ARG A 190 -26.68 11.57 -0.69
CA ARG A 190 -25.56 10.64 -0.92
C ARG A 190 -25.80 9.27 -0.29
N GLY A 191 -26.45 9.22 0.87
CA GLY A 191 -26.90 7.96 1.43
C GLY A 191 -27.75 7.15 0.46
N ALA A 192 -28.73 7.80 -0.23
CA ALA A 192 -29.54 7.13 -1.25
C ALA A 192 -28.69 6.68 -2.45
N ILE A 193 -27.79 7.52 -2.96
CA ILE A 193 -26.87 7.21 -4.05
C ILE A 193 -25.98 6.02 -3.69
N TYR A 194 -25.42 5.97 -2.47
CA TYR A 194 -24.57 4.86 -2.03
C TYR A 194 -25.34 3.56 -1.87
N GLY A 195 -26.60 3.63 -1.44
CA GLY A 195 -27.46 2.45 -1.38
C GLY A 195 -27.73 1.88 -2.78
N ILE A 196 -27.91 2.73 -3.77
CA ILE A 196 -28.05 2.35 -5.18
C ILE A 196 -26.77 1.67 -5.70
N TYR A 197 -25.60 2.31 -5.52
CA TYR A 197 -24.33 1.75 -6.00
C TYR A 197 -23.84 0.55 -5.18
N ASP A 198 -24.28 0.42 -3.93
CA ASP A 198 -24.03 -0.81 -3.16
C ASP A 198 -24.76 -1.99 -3.82
N LEU A 199 -26.02 -1.83 -4.22
CA LEU A 199 -26.72 -2.85 -4.99
C LEU A 199 -26.05 -3.13 -6.32
N SER A 200 -25.60 -2.11 -7.06
CA SER A 200 -24.85 -2.26 -8.31
C SER A 200 -23.59 -3.12 -8.12
N ALA A 201 -22.80 -2.85 -7.08
CA ALA A 201 -21.61 -3.66 -6.74
C ALA A 201 -21.98 -5.12 -6.38
N GLN A 202 -23.04 -5.32 -5.60
CA GLN A 202 -23.49 -6.65 -5.18
C GLN A 202 -24.03 -7.49 -6.33
N ILE A 203 -24.67 -6.88 -7.32
CA ILE A 203 -25.10 -7.62 -8.51
C ILE A 203 -23.94 -7.93 -9.46
N GLY A 204 -22.75 -7.33 -9.25
CA GLY A 204 -21.50 -7.67 -9.92
C GLY A 204 -21.00 -6.63 -10.92
N VAL A 205 -21.40 -5.36 -10.78
CA VAL A 205 -20.83 -4.25 -11.55
C VAL A 205 -19.69 -3.63 -10.71
N SER A 206 -18.47 -3.76 -11.18
CA SER A 206 -17.31 -3.15 -10.52
C SER A 206 -17.38 -1.64 -10.62
N PRO A 207 -16.93 -0.87 -9.60
CA PRO A 207 -16.69 0.57 -9.74
C PRO A 207 -15.76 0.91 -10.91
N TRP A 208 -14.86 0.01 -11.25
CA TRP A 208 -13.85 0.14 -12.30
C TRP A 208 -14.31 -0.36 -13.68
N TYR A 209 -15.60 -0.67 -13.85
CA TYR A 209 -16.12 -1.23 -15.10
C TYR A 209 -15.79 -0.36 -16.31
N TRP A 210 -15.85 0.96 -16.16
CA TRP A 210 -15.52 1.91 -17.23
C TRP A 210 -14.04 2.29 -17.23
N TRP A 211 -13.47 2.61 -16.05
CA TRP A 211 -12.08 3.12 -15.92
C TRP A 211 -11.01 2.07 -16.09
N ALA A 212 -11.32 0.80 -15.90
CA ALA A 212 -10.38 -0.29 -16.08
C ALA A 212 -10.94 -1.43 -16.95
N ASP A 213 -12.00 -1.14 -17.74
CA ASP A 213 -12.61 -2.10 -18.67
C ASP A 213 -12.98 -3.44 -18.03
N VAL A 214 -13.32 -3.44 -16.72
CA VAL A 214 -13.73 -4.63 -16.01
C VAL A 214 -15.07 -5.12 -16.53
N PRO A 215 -15.14 -6.31 -17.15
CA PRO A 215 -16.35 -6.78 -17.79
C PRO A 215 -17.44 -7.14 -16.77
N VAL A 216 -18.67 -6.81 -17.11
CA VAL A 216 -19.84 -7.17 -16.30
C VAL A 216 -20.27 -8.60 -16.65
N LYS A 217 -20.20 -9.49 -15.66
CA LYS A 217 -20.58 -10.90 -15.86
C LYS A 217 -22.08 -11.06 -15.90
N GLU A 218 -22.59 -11.67 -16.98
CA GLU A 218 -24.01 -11.96 -17.14
C GLU A 218 -24.52 -12.96 -16.11
N LYS A 219 -25.71 -12.69 -15.53
CA LYS A 219 -26.44 -13.54 -14.58
C LYS A 219 -27.89 -13.64 -15.01
N LYS A 220 -28.40 -14.87 -15.23
CA LYS A 220 -29.78 -15.10 -15.69
C LYS A 220 -30.84 -14.73 -14.64
N ASN A 221 -30.51 -14.90 -13.36
CA ASN A 221 -31.44 -14.65 -12.26
C ASN A 221 -30.71 -13.89 -11.15
N LEU A 222 -31.40 -12.91 -10.58
CA LEU A 222 -30.95 -12.14 -9.43
C LEU A 222 -32.07 -12.07 -8.40
N TYR A 223 -31.78 -12.53 -7.20
CA TYR A 223 -32.65 -12.41 -6.03
C TYR A 223 -31.92 -11.63 -4.93
N VAL A 224 -32.63 -10.77 -4.23
CA VAL A 224 -32.15 -10.11 -3.01
C VAL A 224 -32.64 -10.91 -1.82
N LEU A 225 -31.71 -11.29 -0.93
CA LEU A 225 -32.01 -12.01 0.30
C LEU A 225 -32.79 -11.10 1.27
N PRO A 226 -33.71 -11.66 2.06
CA PRO A 226 -34.43 -10.90 3.07
C PRO A 226 -33.48 -10.39 4.15
N GLY A 227 -33.80 -9.29 4.79
CA GLY A 227 -32.99 -8.70 5.86
C GLY A 227 -32.84 -7.20 5.70
N ARG A 228 -31.95 -6.65 6.53
CA ARG A 228 -31.57 -5.23 6.53
C ARG A 228 -30.09 -5.14 6.16
N HIS A 229 -29.77 -4.41 5.11
CA HIS A 229 -28.41 -4.24 4.61
C HIS A 229 -28.04 -2.77 4.65
N SER A 230 -26.91 -2.46 5.24
CA SER A 230 -26.36 -1.11 5.38
C SER A 230 -24.85 -1.18 5.56
N ALA A 231 -24.13 -0.20 5.07
CA ALA A 231 -22.69 -0.09 5.32
C ALA A 231 -22.36 0.74 6.58
N GLY A 232 -23.37 1.26 7.27
CA GLY A 232 -23.20 2.18 8.41
C GLY A 232 -22.84 3.59 7.96
N GLU A 233 -22.59 4.45 8.93
CA GLU A 233 -22.13 5.83 8.72
C GLU A 233 -20.62 5.83 8.43
N PRO A 234 -20.13 6.61 7.44
CA PRO A 234 -18.70 6.67 7.16
C PRO A 234 -17.91 7.26 8.33
N ALA A 235 -16.73 6.71 8.59
CA ALA A 235 -15.86 7.14 9.68
C ALA A 235 -15.20 8.50 9.40
N VAL A 236 -14.97 8.81 8.12
CA VAL A 236 -14.44 10.09 7.65
C VAL A 236 -15.52 10.83 6.89
N LYS A 237 -15.74 12.10 7.21
CA LYS A 237 -16.86 12.86 6.68
C LYS A 237 -16.73 13.18 5.18
N TYR A 238 -15.60 13.76 4.76
CA TYR A 238 -15.30 14.07 3.37
C TYR A 238 -14.12 13.19 2.89
N ARG A 239 -14.36 12.45 1.83
CA ARG A 239 -13.45 11.39 1.32
C ARG A 239 -13.31 11.57 -0.16
N GLY A 240 -12.08 11.80 -0.64
CA GLY A 240 -11.96 12.09 -2.06
C GLY A 240 -10.54 12.01 -2.60
N ILE A 241 -10.44 12.42 -3.84
CA ILE A 241 -9.22 12.40 -4.61
C ILE A 241 -8.90 13.79 -5.16
N PHE A 242 -7.63 13.99 -5.47
CA PHE A 242 -7.14 15.15 -6.19
C PHE A 242 -6.49 14.69 -7.49
N ILE A 243 -7.02 15.16 -8.63
CA ILE A 243 -6.39 14.97 -9.93
C ILE A 243 -5.37 16.07 -10.09
N ASN A 244 -4.08 15.73 -10.09
CA ASN A 244 -2.98 16.68 -10.08
C ASN A 244 -1.85 16.20 -11.00
N ASP A 245 -1.03 17.12 -11.48
CA ASP A 245 0.13 16.82 -12.32
C ASP A 245 -0.21 16.04 -13.62
N GLU A 246 -1.31 16.43 -14.26
CA GLU A 246 -2.07 15.74 -15.30
C GLU A 246 -1.31 15.57 -16.62
N ALA A 247 -0.22 16.31 -16.83
CA ALA A 247 0.57 16.21 -18.05
C ALA A 247 1.76 15.24 -17.88
N PRO A 248 2.09 14.45 -18.93
CA PRO A 248 1.46 14.42 -20.26
C PRO A 248 0.26 13.47 -20.36
N ALA A 249 0.04 12.58 -19.38
CA ALA A 249 -0.86 11.44 -19.49
C ALA A 249 -2.33 11.83 -19.54
N PHE A 250 -2.93 12.24 -18.43
CA PHE A 250 -4.35 12.58 -18.35
C PHE A 250 -4.72 13.74 -19.30
N SER A 251 -3.87 14.78 -19.37
CA SER A 251 -4.09 15.92 -20.28
C SER A 251 -4.06 15.53 -21.76
N GLY A 252 -3.15 14.64 -22.15
CA GLY A 252 -3.08 14.10 -23.52
C GLY A 252 -4.31 13.28 -23.86
N TRP A 253 -4.65 12.35 -22.96
CA TRP A 253 -5.82 11.48 -23.11
C TRP A 253 -7.13 12.28 -23.20
N THR A 254 -7.36 13.23 -22.27
CA THR A 254 -8.60 14.04 -22.28
C THR A 254 -8.68 14.92 -23.51
N LYS A 255 -7.56 15.50 -23.94
CA LYS A 255 -7.51 16.32 -25.15
C LYS A 255 -7.91 15.51 -26.40
N GLU A 256 -7.39 14.30 -26.54
CA GLU A 256 -7.68 13.45 -27.69
C GLU A 256 -9.11 12.90 -27.67
N LYS A 257 -9.56 12.38 -26.51
CA LYS A 257 -10.85 11.67 -26.43
C LYS A 257 -12.04 12.57 -26.16
N PHE A 258 -11.84 13.74 -25.54
CA PHE A 258 -12.93 14.63 -25.10
C PHE A 258 -12.74 16.08 -25.50
N GLY A 259 -11.63 16.42 -26.16
CA GLY A 259 -11.30 17.80 -26.52
C GLY A 259 -10.71 18.65 -25.39
N GLY A 260 -10.49 18.06 -24.20
CA GLY A 260 -9.95 18.69 -23.02
C GLY A 260 -10.57 18.13 -21.74
N VAL A 261 -10.20 18.69 -20.61
CA VAL A 261 -10.80 18.35 -19.31
C VAL A 261 -12.09 19.15 -19.15
N ASN A 262 -13.24 18.51 -19.31
CA ASN A 262 -14.57 19.13 -19.34
C ASN A 262 -15.63 18.21 -18.68
N HIS A 263 -16.90 18.64 -18.68
CA HIS A 263 -18.01 17.91 -18.05
C HIS A 263 -18.12 16.44 -18.49
N ASN A 264 -17.76 16.09 -19.72
CA ASN A 264 -17.83 14.69 -20.19
C ASN A 264 -16.77 13.79 -19.49
N VAL A 265 -15.63 14.38 -19.15
CA VAL A 265 -14.59 13.71 -18.33
C VAL A 265 -15.05 13.64 -16.90
N TYR A 266 -15.50 14.77 -16.32
CA TYR A 266 -15.90 14.83 -14.92
C TYR A 266 -17.11 13.96 -14.62
N GLU A 267 -18.05 13.79 -15.57
CA GLU A 267 -19.12 12.81 -15.43
C GLU A 267 -18.59 11.42 -15.06
N LYS A 268 -17.54 10.95 -15.72
CA LYS A 268 -16.92 9.64 -15.45
C LYS A 268 -16.16 9.62 -14.12
N VAL A 269 -15.54 10.73 -13.76
CA VAL A 269 -14.84 10.89 -12.46
C VAL A 269 -15.85 10.90 -11.30
N PHE A 270 -16.93 11.66 -11.41
CA PHE A 270 -17.95 11.78 -10.37
C PHE A 270 -18.65 10.43 -10.13
N GLU A 271 -19.01 9.73 -11.20
CA GLU A 271 -19.59 8.39 -11.10
C GLU A 271 -18.63 7.43 -10.37
N LEU A 272 -17.35 7.41 -10.73
CA LEU A 272 -16.33 6.59 -10.08
C LEU A 272 -16.22 6.88 -8.56
N ILE A 273 -16.09 8.16 -8.21
CA ILE A 273 -15.98 8.58 -6.80
C ILE A 273 -17.19 8.08 -6.01
N LEU A 274 -18.40 8.25 -6.52
CA LEU A 274 -19.64 7.83 -5.85
C LEU A 274 -19.76 6.31 -5.75
N ARG A 275 -19.37 5.56 -6.79
CA ARG A 275 -19.32 4.09 -6.77
C ARG A 275 -18.32 3.56 -5.74
N LEU A 276 -17.23 4.29 -5.50
CA LEU A 276 -16.25 4.03 -4.44
C LEU A 276 -16.66 4.62 -3.07
N LYS A 277 -17.87 5.16 -2.93
CA LYS A 277 -18.40 5.80 -1.71
C LYS A 277 -17.56 7.01 -1.26
N GLY A 278 -16.85 7.66 -2.19
CA GLY A 278 -16.28 8.98 -2.02
C GLY A 278 -17.33 10.08 -2.23
N ASN A 279 -17.01 11.31 -1.80
CA ASN A 279 -17.90 12.48 -1.92
C ASN A 279 -17.17 13.78 -2.21
N TYR A 280 -15.83 13.77 -2.35
CA TYR A 280 -15.02 14.98 -2.41
C TYR A 280 -14.03 14.93 -3.58
N LEU A 281 -13.85 16.07 -4.27
CA LEU A 281 -12.91 16.18 -5.38
C LEU A 281 -12.18 17.53 -5.35
N TRP A 282 -10.86 17.49 -5.51
CA TRP A 282 -10.07 18.58 -6.07
C TRP A 282 -9.84 18.28 -7.54
N PRO A 283 -10.33 19.17 -8.45
CA PRO A 283 -10.27 18.94 -9.88
C PRO A 283 -8.87 19.15 -10.45
N ALA A 284 -8.68 18.74 -11.70
CA ALA A 284 -7.49 19.04 -12.50
C ALA A 284 -7.20 20.54 -12.52
N MET A 285 -5.93 20.92 -12.27
CA MET A 285 -5.59 22.32 -12.03
C MET A 285 -4.50 22.89 -12.94
N TRP A 286 -3.49 22.12 -13.33
CA TRP A 286 -2.40 22.62 -14.15
C TRP A 286 -2.84 22.83 -15.59
N GLY A 287 -3.00 24.12 -15.96
CA GLY A 287 -3.56 24.49 -17.26
C GLY A 287 -5.09 24.49 -17.32
N ASN A 288 -5.79 24.04 -16.29
CA ASN A 288 -7.23 23.90 -16.21
C ASN A 288 -7.84 24.83 -15.15
N ALA A 289 -9.12 25.16 -15.31
CA ALA A 289 -9.89 25.97 -14.37
C ALA A 289 -11.34 25.47 -14.33
N PHE A 290 -11.64 24.58 -13.40
CA PHE A 290 -12.90 23.84 -13.27
C PHE A 290 -14.16 24.73 -13.41
N ASN A 291 -14.19 25.87 -12.72
CA ASN A 291 -15.34 26.79 -12.75
C ASN A 291 -15.37 27.71 -13.99
N ASP A 292 -14.30 27.75 -14.79
CA ASP A 292 -14.15 28.72 -15.90
C ASP A 292 -14.10 28.04 -17.27
N ASP A 293 -13.42 26.93 -17.44
CA ASP A 293 -13.22 26.22 -18.70
C ASP A 293 -14.55 25.66 -19.26
N ASP A 294 -15.38 25.11 -18.37
CA ASP A 294 -16.69 24.57 -18.72
C ASP A 294 -17.73 24.92 -17.65
N LYS A 295 -18.70 25.75 -18.00
CA LYS A 295 -19.75 26.18 -17.04
C LYS A 295 -20.70 25.06 -16.61
N VAL A 296 -20.67 23.92 -17.30
CA VAL A 296 -21.45 22.73 -16.93
C VAL A 296 -20.79 21.96 -15.78
N ASP A 297 -19.47 22.04 -15.64
CA ASP A 297 -18.72 21.28 -14.62
C ASP A 297 -19.26 21.48 -13.20
N PRO A 298 -19.41 22.71 -12.67
CA PRO A 298 -19.91 22.92 -11.30
C PRO A 298 -21.39 22.55 -11.14
N GLU A 299 -22.22 22.70 -12.16
CA GLU A 299 -23.62 22.28 -12.15
C GLU A 299 -23.71 20.75 -12.09
N LEU A 300 -22.89 20.07 -12.88
CA LEU A 300 -22.82 18.61 -12.91
C LEU A 300 -22.31 18.04 -11.57
N ALA A 301 -21.31 18.66 -10.96
CA ALA A 301 -20.82 18.26 -9.64
C ALA A 301 -21.91 18.31 -8.56
N ASP A 302 -22.68 19.41 -8.53
CA ASP A 302 -23.79 19.57 -7.57
C ASP A 302 -24.92 18.56 -7.85
N GLU A 303 -25.28 18.35 -9.12
CA GLU A 303 -26.26 17.33 -9.52
C GLU A 303 -25.81 15.93 -9.03
N TYR A 304 -24.55 15.54 -9.28
CA TYR A 304 -24.00 14.25 -8.82
C TYR A 304 -23.93 14.16 -7.29
N GLY A 305 -23.89 15.29 -6.60
CA GLY A 305 -23.71 15.36 -5.16
C GLY A 305 -22.25 15.27 -4.73
N ILE A 306 -21.33 15.65 -5.61
CA ILE A 306 -19.91 15.78 -5.27
C ILE A 306 -19.68 17.12 -4.58
N VAL A 307 -18.99 17.07 -3.44
CA VAL A 307 -18.48 18.26 -2.78
C VAL A 307 -17.20 18.68 -3.49
N MET A 308 -17.14 19.90 -3.96
CA MET A 308 -15.95 20.40 -4.62
C MET A 308 -15.03 21.14 -3.66
N GLY A 309 -13.79 21.27 -4.02
CA GLY A 309 -12.81 22.10 -3.36
C GLY A 309 -11.71 22.47 -4.34
N THR A 310 -10.80 23.30 -3.91
CA THR A 310 -9.61 23.68 -4.66
C THR A 310 -8.35 23.35 -3.88
N SER A 311 -7.25 23.20 -4.60
CA SER A 311 -5.95 22.86 -4.05
C SER A 311 -5.49 23.89 -2.98
N HIS A 312 -4.52 23.48 -2.18
CA HIS A 312 -3.93 24.26 -1.08
C HIS A 312 -3.34 25.62 -1.46
N HIS A 313 -3.10 25.90 -2.74
CA HIS A 313 -2.63 27.20 -3.23
C HIS A 313 -3.63 27.91 -4.15
N GLU A 314 -4.88 27.43 -4.23
CA GLU A 314 -5.98 27.96 -5.00
C GLU A 314 -7.11 28.43 -4.05
N PRO A 315 -6.92 29.52 -3.27
CA PRO A 315 -7.89 29.95 -2.29
C PRO A 315 -9.17 30.51 -2.92
N MET A 316 -10.28 30.41 -2.18
CA MET A 316 -11.56 31.04 -2.49
C MET A 316 -12.19 30.52 -3.78
N ASP A 317 -12.06 29.18 -4.03
CA ASP A 317 -12.59 28.49 -5.21
C ASP A 317 -12.15 29.10 -6.55
N ARG A 318 -10.93 29.66 -6.58
CA ARG A 318 -10.33 30.26 -7.79
C ARG A 318 -9.11 29.46 -8.20
N ALA A 319 -9.18 28.87 -9.38
CA ALA A 319 -8.04 28.19 -9.97
C ALA A 319 -6.89 29.20 -10.26
N GLN A 320 -5.66 28.77 -10.07
CA GLN A 320 -4.49 29.59 -10.40
C GLN A 320 -4.45 29.97 -11.87
N GLN A 321 -4.97 29.11 -12.75
CA GLN A 321 -5.09 29.39 -14.18
C GLN A 321 -5.99 30.60 -14.46
N GLU A 322 -7.02 30.84 -13.64
CA GLU A 322 -7.88 32.02 -13.76
C GLU A 322 -7.13 33.31 -13.41
N TRP A 323 -6.15 33.29 -12.48
CA TRP A 323 -5.30 34.44 -12.24
C TRP A 323 -4.48 34.83 -13.47
N LYS A 324 -3.95 33.84 -14.19
CA LYS A 324 -3.24 34.09 -15.45
C LYS A 324 -4.14 34.71 -16.55
N ARG A 325 -5.44 34.45 -16.49
CA ARG A 325 -6.45 34.97 -17.47
C ARG A 325 -6.97 36.32 -17.05
N TYR A 326 -7.29 36.55 -15.79
CA TYR A 326 -8.07 37.66 -15.27
C TYR A 326 -7.34 38.50 -14.24
N GLY A 327 -6.22 38.03 -13.69
CA GLY A 327 -5.45 38.74 -12.68
C GLY A 327 -4.83 40.01 -13.23
N LYS A 328 -4.76 41.03 -12.38
CA LYS A 328 -4.12 42.30 -12.68
C LYS A 328 -3.06 42.61 -11.63
N GLY A 329 -1.82 42.83 -12.08
CA GLY A 329 -0.69 43.04 -11.16
C GLY A 329 -0.15 41.74 -10.51
N PRO A 330 0.72 41.89 -9.49
CA PRO A 330 1.38 40.76 -8.88
C PRO A 330 0.42 39.95 -7.98
N TRP A 331 0.68 38.63 -7.87
CA TRP A 331 0.09 37.78 -6.86
C TRP A 331 0.77 38.05 -5.50
N ASN A 332 0.52 39.22 -4.95
CA ASN A 332 1.10 39.71 -3.71
C ASN A 332 0.09 40.53 -2.91
N TYR A 333 -0.30 40.07 -1.74
CA TYR A 333 -1.36 40.67 -0.95
C TYR A 333 -0.96 42.01 -0.32
N GLU A 334 0.34 42.24 -0.04
CA GLU A 334 0.81 43.52 0.52
C GLU A 334 0.66 44.70 -0.49
N THR A 335 0.85 44.41 -1.77
CA THR A 335 0.92 45.44 -2.81
C THR A 335 -0.31 45.46 -3.73
N ASN A 336 -1.15 44.40 -3.71
CA ASN A 336 -2.26 44.21 -4.65
C ASN A 336 -3.53 43.64 -3.99
N SER A 337 -3.78 43.94 -2.71
CA SER A 337 -4.86 43.34 -1.92
C SER A 337 -6.25 43.54 -2.54
N GLU A 338 -6.58 44.73 -3.07
CA GLU A 338 -7.92 45.01 -3.57
C GLU A 338 -8.25 44.18 -4.81
N VAL A 339 -7.30 44.02 -5.73
CA VAL A 339 -7.50 43.19 -6.93
C VAL A 339 -7.63 41.70 -6.54
N LEU A 340 -6.87 41.25 -5.56
CA LEU A 340 -6.97 39.87 -5.04
C LEU A 340 -8.30 39.66 -4.34
N LYS A 341 -8.82 40.60 -3.58
CA LYS A 341 -10.15 40.49 -2.96
C LYS A 341 -11.26 40.41 -4.01
N ASP A 342 -11.22 41.24 -5.05
CA ASP A 342 -12.17 41.18 -6.15
C ASP A 342 -12.08 39.82 -6.89
N PHE A 343 -10.86 39.35 -7.12
CA PHE A 343 -10.62 38.05 -7.72
C PHE A 343 -11.21 36.91 -6.88
N TRP A 344 -10.98 36.89 -5.59
CA TRP A 344 -11.53 35.89 -4.67
C TRP A 344 -13.04 35.98 -4.51
N LYS A 345 -13.59 37.21 -4.44
CA LYS A 345 -15.04 37.41 -4.41
C LYS A 345 -15.72 36.76 -5.59
N LYS A 346 -15.12 36.88 -6.78
CA LYS A 346 -15.65 36.23 -8.01
C LYS A 346 -15.67 34.70 -7.90
N GLY A 347 -14.71 34.07 -7.21
CA GLY A 347 -14.76 32.63 -6.97
C GLY A 347 -15.97 32.22 -6.14
N ILE A 348 -16.25 32.95 -5.05
CA ILE A 348 -17.42 32.68 -4.21
C ILE A 348 -18.74 32.96 -4.92
N GLU A 349 -18.80 33.98 -5.80
CA GLU A 349 -19.96 34.21 -6.67
C GLU A 349 -20.20 33.04 -7.62
N ASN A 350 -19.14 32.48 -8.22
CA ASN A 350 -19.21 31.31 -9.10
C ASN A 350 -19.64 30.03 -8.36
N MET A 351 -19.18 29.85 -7.10
CA MET A 351 -19.61 28.78 -6.22
C MET A 351 -21.13 28.81 -6.00
N GLY A 352 -21.68 30.00 -5.71
CA GLY A 352 -23.11 30.16 -5.43
C GLY A 352 -23.58 29.32 -4.22
N ASN A 353 -24.59 28.47 -4.45
CA ASN A 353 -25.15 27.58 -3.42
C ASN A 353 -24.66 26.14 -3.51
N LYS A 354 -23.71 25.84 -4.36
CA LYS A 354 -23.20 24.49 -4.56
C LYS A 354 -22.40 24.01 -3.36
N GLU A 355 -22.37 22.70 -3.13
CA GLU A 355 -21.61 22.14 -2.01
C GLU A 355 -20.10 22.22 -2.27
N THR A 356 -19.40 23.00 -1.44
CA THR A 356 -17.94 23.14 -1.51
C THR A 356 -17.30 23.20 -0.13
N ILE A 357 -16.00 22.89 -0.06
CA ILE A 357 -15.15 23.22 1.07
C ILE A 357 -14.16 24.27 0.60
N VAL A 358 -14.34 25.50 1.05
CA VAL A 358 -13.55 26.63 0.58
C VAL A 358 -12.13 26.58 1.18
N THR A 359 -11.13 26.52 0.34
CA THR A 359 -9.73 26.70 0.74
C THR A 359 -9.49 28.17 1.10
N ILE A 360 -8.94 28.41 2.29
CA ILE A 360 -8.54 29.73 2.76
C ILE A 360 -7.04 29.82 3.02
N GLY A 361 -6.52 31.03 3.13
CA GLY A 361 -5.09 31.31 3.20
C GLY A 361 -4.54 31.68 1.83
N MET A 362 -3.23 31.72 1.70
CA MET A 362 -2.56 32.07 0.45
C MET A 362 -1.14 31.49 0.48
N ARG A 363 -0.69 31.04 -0.67
CA ARG A 363 0.71 30.77 -1.00
C ARG A 363 1.18 31.70 -2.12
N GLY A 364 2.45 31.68 -2.46
CA GLY A 364 3.00 32.41 -3.59
C GLY A 364 2.52 31.86 -4.92
N ASP A 365 2.68 32.63 -5.99
CA ASP A 365 2.31 32.23 -7.35
C ASP A 365 3.10 30.99 -7.79
N GLY A 366 2.39 30.00 -8.35
CA GLY A 366 2.97 28.75 -8.83
C GLY A 366 3.42 27.81 -7.69
N ASP A 367 2.63 27.72 -6.62
CA ASP A 367 2.89 26.82 -5.48
C ASP A 367 4.22 27.11 -4.73
N LYS A 368 4.65 28.38 -4.73
CA LYS A 368 5.84 28.85 -4.04
C LYS A 368 5.50 29.39 -2.64
N PRO A 369 6.48 29.56 -1.75
CA PRO A 369 6.28 30.33 -0.53
C PRO A 369 5.81 31.76 -0.80
N MET A 370 4.90 32.26 0.03
CA MET A 370 4.31 33.61 -0.13
C MET A 370 5.34 34.73 0.09
N THR A 371 6.24 34.54 1.04
CA THR A 371 7.29 35.48 1.42
C THR A 371 8.58 34.75 1.79
N GLU A 372 9.72 35.45 1.80
CA GLU A 372 10.93 34.97 2.44
C GLU A 372 10.74 34.96 3.97
N GLY A 373 10.63 33.79 4.56
CA GLY A 373 10.29 33.59 5.96
C GLY A 373 8.80 33.67 6.27
N SER A 374 8.43 33.68 7.55
CA SER A 374 7.02 33.59 7.99
C SER A 374 6.50 35.01 8.28
N ASN A 375 5.50 35.47 7.52
CA ASN A 375 4.75 36.69 7.81
C ASN A 375 3.37 36.34 8.37
N ILE A 376 3.31 36.02 9.67
CA ILE A 376 2.09 35.55 10.34
C ILE A 376 0.99 36.62 10.27
N ALA A 377 1.29 37.88 10.59
CA ALA A 377 0.30 38.94 10.58
C ALA A 377 -0.34 39.15 9.21
N LEU A 378 0.43 39.04 8.13
CA LEU A 378 -0.10 39.15 6.78
C LEU A 378 -1.06 37.98 6.48
N LEU A 379 -0.69 36.76 6.82
CA LEU A 379 -1.52 35.60 6.52
C LEU A 379 -2.80 35.57 7.40
N GLU A 380 -2.72 36.03 8.66
CA GLU A 380 -3.90 36.20 9.50
C GLU A 380 -4.85 37.26 8.94
N LYS A 381 -4.31 38.36 8.42
CA LYS A 381 -5.10 39.38 7.73
C LYS A 381 -5.77 38.82 6.47
N ILE A 382 -5.04 38.06 5.65
CA ILE A 382 -5.59 37.39 4.46
C ILE A 382 -6.77 36.52 4.85
N VAL A 383 -6.62 35.64 5.83
CA VAL A 383 -7.69 34.76 6.32
C VAL A 383 -8.90 35.56 6.81
N HIS A 384 -8.65 36.64 7.54
CA HIS A 384 -9.72 37.53 8.00
C HIS A 384 -10.50 38.13 6.85
N ASP A 385 -9.81 38.72 5.87
CA ASP A 385 -10.42 39.39 4.71
C ASP A 385 -11.16 38.35 3.81
N GLN A 386 -10.61 37.14 3.61
CA GLN A 386 -11.28 36.07 2.89
C GLN A 386 -12.58 35.63 3.59
N ARG A 387 -12.58 35.51 4.90
CA ARG A 387 -13.79 35.19 5.68
C ARG A 387 -14.84 36.29 5.61
N GLN A 388 -14.41 37.56 5.57
CA GLN A 388 -15.30 38.69 5.35
C GLN A 388 -15.97 38.61 3.96
N ILE A 389 -15.19 38.34 2.91
CA ILE A 389 -15.70 38.12 1.55
C ILE A 389 -16.73 36.97 1.52
N LEU A 390 -16.45 35.87 2.22
CA LEU A 390 -17.40 34.75 2.32
C LEU A 390 -18.74 35.19 2.93
N ALA A 391 -18.71 35.90 4.07
CA ALA A 391 -19.92 36.39 4.75
C ALA A 391 -20.72 37.37 3.88
N GLU A 392 -20.04 38.35 3.29
CA GLU A 392 -20.66 39.39 2.47
C GLU A 392 -21.27 38.84 1.17
N THR A 393 -20.56 37.92 0.51
CA THR A 393 -20.99 37.37 -0.78
C THR A 393 -22.10 36.36 -0.61
N THR A 394 -22.06 35.51 0.40
CA THR A 394 -23.06 34.44 0.61
C THR A 394 -24.24 34.87 1.49
N GLY A 395 -24.11 35.96 2.27
CA GLY A 395 -25.08 36.37 3.28
C GLY A 395 -25.21 35.39 4.45
N LYS A 396 -24.27 34.44 4.63
CA LYS A 396 -24.28 33.40 5.66
C LYS A 396 -23.23 33.71 6.73
N ASP A 397 -23.44 33.24 7.96
CA ASP A 397 -22.39 33.15 8.95
C ASP A 397 -21.28 32.23 8.42
N THR A 398 -20.03 32.69 8.48
CA THR A 398 -18.86 31.91 8.04
C THR A 398 -18.74 30.56 8.73
N ALA A 399 -19.23 30.41 9.96
CA ALA A 399 -19.27 29.15 10.68
C ALA A 399 -20.23 28.11 10.08
N GLN A 400 -21.09 28.50 9.15
CA GLN A 400 -22.00 27.61 8.37
C GLN A 400 -21.42 27.19 7.02
N ILE A 401 -20.32 27.82 6.60
CA ILE A 401 -19.65 27.52 5.32
C ILE A 401 -18.44 26.63 5.62
N PRO A 402 -18.37 25.41 5.08
CA PRO A 402 -17.20 24.57 5.24
C PRO A 402 -15.95 25.27 4.69
N GLN A 403 -14.91 25.40 5.51
CA GLN A 403 -13.65 26.03 5.17
C GLN A 403 -12.51 25.13 5.59
N MET A 404 -11.39 25.18 4.87
CA MET A 404 -10.17 24.51 5.30
C MET A 404 -8.93 25.37 5.07
N TRP A 405 -7.93 25.16 5.90
CA TRP A 405 -6.60 25.71 5.77
C TRP A 405 -5.57 24.59 5.73
N ALA A 406 -4.84 24.48 4.60
CA ALA A 406 -3.88 23.42 4.39
C ALA A 406 -2.51 23.78 4.98
N LEU A 407 -2.01 22.96 5.88
CA LEU A 407 -0.69 23.08 6.48
C LEU A 407 0.40 22.41 5.61
N TYR A 408 0.42 22.80 4.33
CA TYR A 408 1.32 22.23 3.33
C TYR A 408 2.68 22.94 3.30
N LYS A 409 3.76 22.19 3.26
CA LYS A 409 5.15 22.69 3.23
C LYS A 409 5.39 23.77 4.29
N GLU A 410 5.81 24.99 3.88
CA GLU A 410 6.11 26.11 4.76
C GLU A 410 4.90 26.64 5.53
N VAL A 411 3.68 26.35 5.09
CA VAL A 411 2.47 26.80 5.81
C VAL A 411 2.35 26.10 7.17
N GLN A 412 2.88 24.89 7.32
CA GLN A 412 2.98 24.25 8.63
C GLN A 412 3.87 25.04 9.58
N ASP A 413 4.94 25.68 9.10
CA ASP A 413 5.84 26.48 9.92
C ASP A 413 5.12 27.72 10.48
N TYR A 414 4.20 28.33 9.72
CA TYR A 414 3.36 29.42 10.24
C TYR A 414 2.52 28.94 11.44
N TYR A 415 1.90 27.74 11.30
CA TYR A 415 1.14 27.15 12.41
C TYR A 415 2.03 26.82 13.61
N ASP A 416 3.20 26.25 13.40
CA ASP A 416 4.15 25.87 14.45
C ASP A 416 4.73 27.09 15.15
N LYS A 417 4.88 28.22 14.46
CA LYS A 417 5.29 29.53 15.00
C LYS A 417 4.16 30.31 15.66
N GLY A 418 2.95 29.75 15.75
CA GLY A 418 1.86 30.32 16.54
C GLY A 418 0.69 30.93 15.76
N MET A 419 0.71 30.93 14.40
CA MET A 419 -0.45 31.33 13.62
C MET A 419 -1.65 30.43 13.91
N ARG A 420 -2.82 31.05 14.03
CA ARG A 420 -4.08 30.29 14.25
C ARG A 420 -5.18 30.81 13.35
N VAL A 421 -6.03 29.86 12.91
CA VAL A 421 -7.29 30.16 12.23
C VAL A 421 -8.47 29.87 13.18
N PRO A 422 -9.65 30.45 12.96
CA PRO A 422 -10.84 30.20 13.78
C PRO A 422 -11.15 28.70 13.92
N ASN A 423 -11.80 28.38 15.07
CA ASN A 423 -12.01 26.97 15.45
C ASN A 423 -12.97 26.19 14.52
N ASP A 424 -13.79 26.91 13.74
CA ASP A 424 -14.71 26.36 12.73
C ASP A 424 -14.04 26.02 11.39
N VAL A 425 -12.79 26.44 11.16
CA VAL A 425 -12.00 26.09 9.98
C VAL A 425 -11.36 24.71 10.18
N THR A 426 -11.49 23.82 9.20
CA THR A 426 -10.78 22.53 9.18
C THR A 426 -9.28 22.76 9.01
N LEU A 427 -8.46 22.17 9.87
CA LEU A 427 -7.01 22.11 9.64
C LEU A 427 -6.72 20.89 8.77
N LEU A 428 -6.27 21.12 7.54
CA LEU A 428 -5.84 20.08 6.62
C LEU A 428 -4.34 19.84 6.82
N LEU A 429 -4.02 18.74 7.52
CA LEU A 429 -2.65 18.29 7.72
C LEU A 429 -2.14 17.62 6.45
N CYS A 430 -0.83 17.50 6.30
CA CYS A 430 -0.25 16.94 5.09
C CYS A 430 0.80 15.87 5.42
N ASP A 431 1.03 14.97 4.47
CA ASP A 431 2.23 14.16 4.45
C ASP A 431 3.44 14.96 3.91
N ASP A 432 4.57 14.31 3.79
CA ASP A 432 5.80 14.87 3.24
C ASP A 432 5.92 14.75 1.73
N ASN A 433 4.82 14.49 1.03
CA ASN A 433 4.70 14.16 -0.39
C ASN A 433 5.29 12.79 -0.77
N TRP A 434 5.71 12.00 0.21
CA TRP A 434 6.27 10.67 0.05
C TRP A 434 5.57 9.62 0.92
N GLY A 435 4.39 9.97 1.39
CA GLY A 435 3.53 9.10 2.18
C GLY A 435 3.89 9.00 3.66
N ASN A 436 4.58 10.00 4.25
CA ASN A 436 4.86 10.04 5.67
C ASN A 436 4.21 11.28 6.30
N ILE A 437 3.29 11.07 7.24
CA ILE A 437 2.54 12.15 7.89
C ILE A 437 3.47 13.06 8.67
N ARG A 438 3.41 14.37 8.40
CA ARG A 438 4.28 15.39 8.99
C ARG A 438 3.81 15.84 10.36
N LYS A 439 2.51 15.95 10.57
CA LYS A 439 1.93 16.47 11.80
C LYS A 439 0.56 15.87 12.08
N LEU A 440 0.28 15.63 13.35
CA LEU A 440 -1.03 15.26 13.87
C LEU A 440 -1.43 16.13 15.06
N PRO A 441 -2.73 16.25 15.36
CA PRO A 441 -3.17 16.93 16.57
C PRO A 441 -2.70 16.18 17.81
N LYS A 442 -2.47 16.87 18.91
CA LYS A 442 -2.20 16.19 20.18
C LYS A 442 -3.49 15.59 20.71
N LEU A 443 -3.40 14.38 21.26
CA LEU A 443 -4.57 13.72 21.89
C LEU A 443 -5.16 14.53 23.06
N SER A 444 -4.38 15.47 23.62
CA SER A 444 -4.81 16.39 24.69
C SER A 444 -5.42 17.67 24.18
N ASP A 445 -5.37 17.95 22.88
CA ASP A 445 -5.92 19.17 22.32
C ASP A 445 -7.44 19.21 22.50
N PRO A 446 -8.03 20.37 22.79
CA PRO A 446 -9.48 20.51 22.87
C PRO A 446 -10.12 20.20 21.50
N PRO A 447 -11.34 19.65 21.47
CA PRO A 447 -12.05 19.38 20.23
C PRO A 447 -12.18 20.64 19.37
N ARG A 448 -11.82 20.53 18.08
CA ARG A 448 -11.95 21.58 17.09
C ARG A 448 -13.25 21.40 16.31
N LYS A 449 -14.10 22.45 16.21
CA LYS A 449 -15.39 22.40 15.51
C LYS A 449 -15.22 22.08 14.03
N GLY A 450 -14.23 22.68 13.36
CA GLY A 450 -13.88 22.38 11.96
C GLY A 450 -13.20 21.04 11.79
N GLY A 451 -12.73 20.41 12.86
CA GLY A 451 -12.03 19.13 12.82
C GLY A 451 -10.67 19.19 12.12
N TYR A 452 -10.15 18.01 11.82
CA TYR A 452 -8.87 17.82 11.16
C TYR A 452 -9.03 16.96 9.89
N GLY A 453 -8.27 17.31 8.85
CA GLY A 453 -8.18 16.55 7.61
C GLY A 453 -6.74 16.16 7.31
N ILE A 454 -6.54 15.29 6.32
CA ILE A 454 -5.25 14.90 5.79
C ILE A 454 -5.25 15.01 4.25
N TYR A 455 -4.20 15.61 3.71
CA TYR A 455 -3.83 15.58 2.31
C TYR A 455 -2.65 14.62 2.15
N TYR A 456 -2.86 13.55 1.40
CA TYR A 456 -1.94 12.43 1.21
C TYR A 456 -1.53 12.29 -0.26
N HIS A 457 -0.40 11.63 -0.57
CA HIS A 457 0.12 11.52 -1.93
C HIS A 457 0.29 10.06 -2.36
N PHE A 458 -0.23 9.73 -3.56
CA PHE A 458 0.11 8.51 -4.30
C PHE A 458 1.07 8.78 -5.44
N ASP A 459 1.15 10.01 -5.88
CA ASP A 459 2.12 10.54 -6.81
C ASP A 459 2.61 11.92 -6.37
N TYR A 460 3.72 12.40 -6.95
CA TYR A 460 4.24 13.72 -6.64
C TYR A 460 5.14 14.27 -7.74
N VAL A 461 5.05 15.58 -7.98
CA VAL A 461 5.98 16.36 -8.79
C VAL A 461 6.77 17.31 -7.88
N GLY A 462 8.06 17.01 -7.70
CA GLY A 462 8.96 17.79 -6.87
C GLY A 462 10.20 17.02 -6.42
N GLY A 463 11.05 17.67 -5.61
CA GLY A 463 12.24 17.05 -5.04
C GLY A 463 11.93 16.04 -3.94
N PRO A 464 12.79 15.02 -3.73
CA PRO A 464 14.02 14.73 -4.46
C PRO A 464 13.82 14.12 -5.85
N ARG A 465 12.63 13.60 -6.18
CA ARG A 465 12.31 12.98 -7.47
C ARG A 465 10.81 13.03 -7.74
N ASN A 466 10.39 13.33 -8.96
CA ASN A 466 9.04 13.03 -9.42
C ASN A 466 8.80 11.54 -9.42
N TYR A 467 7.59 11.13 -9.01
CA TYR A 467 7.13 9.75 -9.18
C TYR A 467 5.64 9.79 -9.52
N LYS A 468 5.30 9.43 -10.76
CA LYS A 468 3.93 9.49 -11.28
C LYS A 468 3.68 8.56 -12.47
N TRP A 469 4.62 7.65 -12.78
CA TRP A 469 4.48 6.74 -13.91
C TRP A 469 3.61 5.53 -13.58
N LEU A 470 3.96 4.78 -12.54
CA LEU A 470 3.25 3.58 -12.11
C LEU A 470 2.96 3.61 -10.61
N ASN A 471 2.05 2.73 -10.17
CA ASN A 471 1.71 2.63 -8.76
C ASN A 471 2.92 2.15 -7.93
N THR A 472 3.29 2.97 -6.95
CA THR A 472 4.39 2.73 -5.99
C THR A 472 3.89 2.67 -4.54
N ASN A 473 2.57 2.47 -4.35
CA ASN A 473 1.90 2.60 -3.07
C ASN A 473 1.37 1.23 -2.59
N PRO A 474 2.16 0.44 -1.84
CA PRO A 474 1.63 -0.74 -1.18
C PRO A 474 0.57 -0.33 -0.16
N ILE A 475 -0.59 -1.01 -0.18
CA ILE A 475 -1.70 -0.65 0.72
C ILE A 475 -1.35 -0.82 2.20
N THR A 476 -0.34 -1.60 2.52
CA THR A 476 0.18 -1.75 3.88
C THR A 476 0.80 -0.45 4.42
N LYS A 477 1.52 0.31 3.55
CA LYS A 477 2.04 1.64 3.90
C LYS A 477 0.90 2.66 4.00
N VAL A 478 -0.04 2.63 3.05
CA VAL A 478 -1.23 3.51 3.08
C VAL A 478 -2.03 3.26 4.37
N TRP A 479 -2.26 1.98 4.70
CA TRP A 479 -2.94 1.60 5.94
C TRP A 479 -2.22 2.12 7.18
N GLU A 480 -0.92 1.91 7.28
CA GLU A 480 -0.12 2.30 8.45
C GLU A 480 -0.24 3.80 8.72
N GLN A 481 -0.11 4.63 7.70
CA GLN A 481 -0.19 6.09 7.84
C GLN A 481 -1.63 6.58 8.05
N MET A 482 -2.60 6.02 7.33
CA MET A 482 -3.99 6.44 7.47
C MET A 482 -4.62 5.93 8.77
N HIS A 483 -4.17 4.77 9.28
CA HIS A 483 -4.51 4.30 10.62
C HIS A 483 -3.98 5.26 11.70
N LEU A 484 -2.74 5.70 11.56
CA LEU A 484 -2.15 6.70 12.44
C LEU A 484 -2.99 7.99 12.45
N ALA A 485 -3.35 8.53 11.28
CA ALA A 485 -4.20 9.71 11.17
C ALA A 485 -5.58 9.50 11.83
N TYR A 486 -6.21 8.36 11.58
CA TYR A 486 -7.53 8.03 12.13
C TYR A 486 -7.54 7.98 13.67
N GLU A 487 -6.55 7.31 14.28
CA GLU A 487 -6.42 7.14 15.72
C GLU A 487 -6.13 8.49 16.42
N TYR A 488 -5.49 9.43 15.72
CA TYR A 488 -5.29 10.81 16.20
C TYR A 488 -6.46 11.76 15.88
N GLY A 489 -7.61 11.22 15.47
CA GLY A 489 -8.84 12.01 15.31
C GLY A 489 -8.95 12.80 14.01
N VAL A 490 -8.15 12.51 13.00
CA VAL A 490 -8.24 13.15 11.68
C VAL A 490 -9.36 12.48 10.90
N LYS A 491 -10.60 13.03 11.00
CA LYS A 491 -11.84 12.41 10.51
C LYS A 491 -12.73 13.34 9.70
N GLN A 492 -12.31 14.61 9.51
CA GLN A 492 -13.14 15.58 8.80
C GLN A 492 -12.97 15.48 7.28
N VAL A 493 -11.72 15.44 6.80
CA VAL A 493 -11.40 15.38 5.37
C VAL A 493 -10.24 14.41 5.15
N TRP A 494 -10.40 13.45 4.25
CA TRP A 494 -9.31 12.68 3.66
C TRP A 494 -9.30 12.91 2.17
N ILE A 495 -8.22 13.49 1.66
CA ILE A 495 -8.01 13.72 0.23
C ILE A 495 -6.63 13.19 -0.16
N VAL A 496 -6.56 12.49 -1.28
CA VAL A 496 -5.31 11.92 -1.79
C VAL A 496 -5.04 12.39 -3.21
N ASN A 497 -3.82 12.89 -3.46
CA ASN A 497 -3.32 13.14 -4.80
C ASN A 497 -3.12 11.80 -5.52
N VAL A 498 -3.80 11.61 -6.65
CA VAL A 498 -3.79 10.38 -7.43
C VAL A 498 -3.20 10.57 -8.84
N GLY A 499 -2.63 11.73 -9.10
CA GLY A 499 -2.10 12.07 -10.42
C GLY A 499 -3.16 11.95 -11.51
N ASP A 500 -2.93 11.01 -12.40
CA ASP A 500 -3.74 10.77 -13.60
C ASP A 500 -4.92 9.78 -13.40
N LEU A 501 -5.28 9.39 -12.17
CA LEU A 501 -6.20 8.29 -11.82
C LEU A 501 -5.64 6.90 -12.15
N LYS A 502 -5.01 6.76 -13.29
CA LYS A 502 -4.37 5.53 -13.75
C LYS A 502 -2.85 5.66 -13.61
N PRO A 503 -2.18 4.63 -13.10
CA PRO A 503 -2.70 3.31 -12.69
C PRO A 503 -2.92 3.17 -11.16
N MET A 504 -3.65 4.10 -10.55
CA MET A 504 -3.87 4.17 -9.10
C MET A 504 -5.19 3.50 -8.63
N GLU A 505 -5.81 2.67 -9.47
CA GLU A 505 -7.14 2.07 -9.22
C GLU A 505 -7.19 1.30 -7.90
N PHE A 506 -6.17 0.48 -7.62
CA PHE A 506 -6.12 -0.34 -6.42
C PHE A 506 -5.94 0.47 -5.13
N PRO A 507 -4.93 1.37 -5.00
CA PRO A 507 -4.78 2.17 -3.81
C PRO A 507 -5.91 3.20 -3.61
N ILE A 508 -6.53 3.74 -4.67
CA ILE A 508 -7.73 4.60 -4.57
C ILE A 508 -8.88 3.83 -3.92
N SER A 509 -9.14 2.60 -4.40
CA SER A 509 -10.18 1.74 -3.82
C SER A 509 -9.95 1.52 -2.33
N PHE A 510 -8.72 1.17 -1.95
CA PHE A 510 -8.35 0.92 -0.56
C PHE A 510 -8.50 2.18 0.31
N PHE A 511 -8.02 3.33 -0.16
CA PHE A 511 -8.06 4.59 0.58
C PHE A 511 -9.50 5.00 0.91
N LEU A 512 -10.41 4.93 -0.06
CA LEU A 512 -11.81 5.30 0.12
C LEU A 512 -12.59 4.27 0.96
N ASP A 513 -12.36 2.97 0.76
CA ASP A 513 -12.94 1.92 1.59
C ASP A 513 -12.45 1.99 3.04
N TYR A 514 -11.17 2.32 3.24
CA TYR A 514 -10.61 2.51 4.57
C TYR A 514 -11.17 3.76 5.25
N ALA A 515 -11.31 4.86 4.51
CA ALA A 515 -11.95 6.09 5.02
C ALA A 515 -13.41 5.87 5.43
N TRP A 516 -14.12 4.94 4.75
CA TRP A 516 -15.47 4.57 5.11
C TRP A 516 -15.52 3.77 6.42
N SER A 517 -14.69 2.74 6.54
CA SER A 517 -14.73 1.82 7.70
C SER A 517 -13.35 1.32 8.11
N PRO A 518 -12.55 2.14 8.82
CA PRO A 518 -11.19 1.75 9.25
C PRO A 518 -11.17 0.48 10.12
N THR A 519 -12.17 0.31 10.98
CA THR A 519 -12.26 -0.84 11.89
C THR A 519 -12.51 -2.18 11.18
N LYS A 520 -13.02 -2.15 9.94
CA LYS A 520 -13.22 -3.35 9.13
C LYS A 520 -11.92 -3.95 8.62
N TRP A 521 -10.89 -3.12 8.45
CA TRP A 521 -9.65 -3.46 7.79
C TRP A 521 -8.42 -3.25 8.71
N PRO A 522 -8.27 -4.06 9.78
CA PRO A 522 -7.02 -4.09 10.55
C PRO A 522 -5.88 -4.65 9.70
N ALA A 523 -4.63 -4.43 10.11
CA ALA A 523 -3.43 -4.90 9.41
C ALA A 523 -3.49 -6.38 9.01
N SER A 524 -4.01 -7.23 9.90
CA SER A 524 -4.15 -8.67 9.69
C SER A 524 -5.14 -9.08 8.58
N ARG A 525 -5.93 -8.14 8.03
CA ARG A 525 -6.90 -8.38 6.95
C ARG A 525 -6.56 -7.72 5.63
N LEU A 526 -5.39 -7.13 5.49
CA LEU A 526 -4.99 -6.45 4.24
C LEU A 526 -4.80 -7.43 3.08
N GLU A 527 -4.27 -8.62 3.34
CA GLU A 527 -4.20 -9.68 2.33
C GLU A 527 -5.60 -10.11 1.87
N GLU A 528 -6.55 -10.23 2.82
CA GLU A 528 -7.94 -10.50 2.50
C GLU A 528 -8.57 -9.39 1.67
N TYR A 529 -8.29 -8.11 2.00
CA TYR A 529 -8.76 -6.97 1.20
C TYR A 529 -8.27 -7.08 -0.25
N THR A 530 -6.98 -7.31 -0.45
CA THR A 530 -6.39 -7.44 -1.79
C THR A 530 -7.03 -8.59 -2.58
N ARG A 531 -7.26 -9.74 -1.91
CA ARG A 531 -7.94 -10.88 -2.52
C ARG A 531 -9.38 -10.57 -2.90
N LEU A 532 -10.14 -9.88 -2.04
CA LEU A 532 -11.53 -9.49 -2.32
C LEU A 532 -11.61 -8.46 -3.44
N TRP A 533 -10.68 -7.51 -3.49
CA TRP A 533 -10.57 -6.57 -4.60
C TRP A 533 -10.30 -7.28 -5.92
N ALA A 534 -9.35 -8.21 -5.94
CA ALA A 534 -9.07 -9.03 -7.12
C ALA A 534 -10.28 -9.90 -7.52
N GLU A 535 -10.99 -10.48 -6.55
CA GLU A 535 -12.22 -11.25 -6.79
C GLU A 535 -13.33 -10.39 -7.41
N GLN A 536 -13.48 -9.15 -6.96
CA GLN A 536 -14.44 -8.20 -7.52
C GLN A 536 -14.17 -7.90 -8.99
N GLN A 537 -12.89 -7.74 -9.38
CA GLN A 537 -12.51 -7.41 -10.76
C GLN A 537 -12.52 -8.64 -11.68
N PHE A 538 -12.04 -9.80 -11.22
CA PHE A 538 -11.74 -10.96 -12.08
C PHE A 538 -12.52 -12.24 -11.71
N GLY A 539 -13.31 -12.20 -10.65
CA GLY A 539 -13.99 -13.38 -10.09
C GLY A 539 -13.08 -14.22 -9.17
N PRO A 540 -13.65 -15.23 -8.50
CA PRO A 540 -12.98 -15.94 -7.40
C PRO A 540 -11.87 -16.90 -7.86
N GLN A 541 -11.87 -17.30 -9.15
CA GLN A 541 -11.03 -18.41 -9.62
C GLN A 541 -9.53 -18.15 -9.46
N TYR A 542 -9.06 -16.93 -9.74
CA TYR A 542 -7.65 -16.53 -9.70
C TYR A 542 -7.39 -15.36 -8.73
N ALA A 543 -8.36 -15.05 -7.87
CA ALA A 543 -8.29 -13.89 -7.00
C ALA A 543 -7.09 -13.91 -6.04
N LYS A 544 -6.71 -15.10 -5.56
CA LYS A 544 -5.56 -15.27 -4.66
C LYS A 544 -4.24 -15.03 -5.37
N GLU A 545 -4.07 -15.59 -6.55
CA GLU A 545 -2.87 -15.43 -7.37
C GLU A 545 -2.70 -13.97 -7.81
N ILE A 546 -3.78 -13.33 -8.27
CA ILE A 546 -3.78 -11.92 -8.66
C ILE A 546 -3.44 -11.04 -7.45
N ALA A 547 -4.03 -11.30 -6.29
CA ALA A 547 -3.71 -10.58 -5.06
C ALA A 547 -2.23 -10.68 -4.69
N GLY A 548 -1.64 -11.88 -4.82
CA GLY A 548 -0.21 -12.09 -4.61
C GLY A 548 0.67 -11.28 -5.56
N ILE A 549 0.25 -11.14 -6.83
CA ILE A 549 0.96 -10.31 -7.81
C ILE A 549 0.84 -8.83 -7.45
N LEU A 550 -0.36 -8.35 -7.13
CA LEU A 550 -0.61 -6.97 -6.74
C LEU A 550 0.21 -6.56 -5.51
N SER A 551 0.23 -7.38 -4.47
CA SER A 551 1.00 -7.11 -3.25
C SER A 551 2.51 -7.05 -3.55
N LYS A 552 3.02 -8.00 -4.35
CA LYS A 552 4.47 -8.05 -4.67
C LYS A 552 4.91 -6.87 -5.54
N TYR A 553 4.19 -6.55 -6.63
CA TYR A 553 4.65 -5.49 -7.52
C TYR A 553 4.60 -4.12 -6.83
N THR A 554 3.55 -3.84 -6.04
CA THR A 554 3.46 -2.57 -5.30
C THR A 554 4.56 -2.45 -4.24
N LYS A 555 4.89 -3.56 -3.56
CA LYS A 555 6.01 -3.65 -2.64
C LYS A 555 7.35 -3.40 -3.34
N TYR A 556 7.60 -4.05 -4.49
CA TYR A 556 8.85 -3.90 -5.24
C TYR A 556 9.01 -2.48 -5.78
N ASN A 557 7.93 -1.86 -6.30
CA ASN A 557 7.96 -0.47 -6.72
C ASN A 557 8.07 0.49 -5.53
N GLY A 558 7.50 0.13 -4.37
CA GLY A 558 7.61 0.91 -3.14
C GLY A 558 9.01 0.90 -2.52
N ARG A 559 9.74 -0.24 -2.60
CA ARG A 559 11.12 -0.33 -2.05
C ARG A 559 12.11 0.58 -2.76
N ARG A 560 11.94 0.78 -4.07
CA ARG A 560 12.61 1.79 -4.89
C ARG A 560 11.67 2.20 -6.01
N LYS A 561 11.28 3.47 -6.03
CA LYS A 561 10.39 3.96 -7.09
C LYS A 561 11.08 3.88 -8.45
N PRO A 562 10.37 3.50 -9.53
CA PRO A 562 10.96 3.33 -10.87
C PRO A 562 11.78 4.54 -11.34
N GLU A 563 11.33 5.75 -11.06
CA GLU A 563 11.97 6.99 -11.45
C GLU A 563 13.29 7.28 -10.69
N LEU A 564 13.56 6.52 -9.63
CA LEU A 564 14.81 6.59 -8.86
C LEU A 564 15.83 5.53 -9.27
N LEU A 565 15.46 4.62 -10.18
CA LEU A 565 16.36 3.56 -10.62
C LEU A 565 17.45 4.09 -11.57
N ASP A 566 18.63 3.56 -11.39
CA ASP A 566 19.76 3.69 -12.32
C ASP A 566 20.67 2.44 -12.24
N GLN A 567 21.71 2.40 -13.04
CA GLN A 567 22.66 1.28 -13.06
C GLN A 567 23.52 1.15 -11.79
N ASN A 568 23.43 2.07 -10.84
CA ASN A 568 24.16 2.02 -9.57
C ASN A 568 23.25 1.78 -8.37
N THR A 569 21.93 1.63 -8.56
CA THR A 569 20.96 1.51 -7.47
C THR A 569 21.21 0.25 -6.63
N TYR A 570 21.34 -0.89 -7.28
CA TYR A 570 21.57 -2.16 -6.60
C TYR A 570 23.01 -2.64 -6.81
N SER A 571 23.57 -3.34 -5.82
CA SER A 571 24.91 -3.89 -5.94
C SER A 571 24.97 -5.02 -6.96
N LEU A 572 25.88 -4.88 -7.96
CA LEU A 572 26.12 -5.94 -8.94
C LEU A 572 27.06 -7.02 -8.39
N ILE A 573 27.88 -6.70 -7.39
CA ILE A 573 28.95 -7.56 -6.87
C ILE A 573 28.68 -8.14 -5.48
N ASN A 574 27.95 -7.43 -4.62
CA ASN A 574 27.69 -7.88 -3.26
C ASN A 574 26.30 -8.56 -3.17
N TYR A 575 26.26 -9.70 -2.49
CA TYR A 575 25.05 -10.47 -2.19
C TYR A 575 24.21 -10.90 -3.41
N ARG A 576 24.76 -10.76 -4.62
CA ARG A 576 24.02 -10.95 -5.89
C ARG A 576 22.74 -10.13 -5.93
N GLU A 577 22.78 -8.93 -5.31
CA GLU A 577 21.58 -8.14 -5.04
C GLU A 577 20.82 -7.77 -6.30
N PHE A 578 21.49 -7.19 -7.31
CA PHE A 578 20.83 -6.79 -8.54
C PHE A 578 20.31 -7.98 -9.35
N GLU A 579 21.09 -9.07 -9.38
CA GLU A 579 20.66 -10.33 -10.02
C GLU A 579 19.39 -10.87 -9.36
N THR A 580 19.30 -10.84 -8.02
CA THR A 580 18.13 -11.29 -7.25
C THR A 580 16.92 -10.39 -7.50
N VAL A 581 17.10 -9.07 -7.52
CA VAL A 581 16.02 -8.11 -7.80
C VAL A 581 15.40 -8.34 -9.16
N VAL A 582 16.23 -8.53 -10.19
CA VAL A 582 15.76 -8.83 -11.56
C VAL A 582 15.08 -10.19 -11.63
N ALA A 583 15.64 -11.19 -10.95
CA ALA A 583 15.04 -12.54 -10.89
C ALA A 583 13.66 -12.52 -10.21
N ASP A 584 13.48 -11.70 -9.16
CA ASP A 584 12.18 -11.49 -8.49
C ASP A 584 11.14 -10.91 -9.44
N TYR A 585 11.49 -9.86 -10.19
CA TYR A 585 10.58 -9.25 -11.17
C TYR A 585 10.28 -10.19 -12.34
N ASN A 586 11.27 -10.88 -12.88
CA ASN A 586 11.08 -11.83 -13.98
C ASN A 586 10.18 -12.99 -13.56
N LYS A 587 10.37 -13.51 -12.34
CA LYS A 587 9.48 -14.52 -11.77
C LYS A 587 8.04 -14.00 -11.64
N LEU A 588 7.86 -12.78 -11.16
CA LEU A 588 6.54 -12.17 -11.02
C LEU A 588 5.87 -11.94 -12.38
N LYS A 589 6.64 -11.51 -13.38
CA LYS A 589 6.20 -11.41 -14.78
C LYS A 589 5.76 -12.76 -15.33
N ASP A 590 6.54 -13.80 -15.15
CA ASP A 590 6.20 -15.18 -15.56
C ASP A 590 4.88 -15.65 -14.91
N GLU A 591 4.68 -15.36 -13.62
CA GLU A 591 3.44 -15.65 -12.89
C GLU A 591 2.25 -14.89 -13.52
N ALA A 592 2.41 -13.59 -13.80
CA ALA A 592 1.38 -12.76 -14.40
C ALA A 592 1.05 -13.17 -15.85
N GLU A 593 2.05 -13.49 -16.68
CA GLU A 593 1.84 -13.98 -18.06
C GLU A 593 1.14 -15.34 -18.09
N LYS A 594 1.52 -16.26 -17.19
CA LYS A 594 0.85 -17.58 -17.08
C LYS A 594 -0.63 -17.41 -16.71
N LEU A 595 -0.96 -16.47 -15.84
CA LEU A 595 -2.36 -16.15 -15.52
C LEU A 595 -3.05 -15.48 -16.71
N ASN A 596 -2.39 -14.54 -17.38
CA ASN A 596 -2.94 -13.90 -18.57
C ASN A 596 -3.38 -14.94 -19.61
N ASN A 597 -2.60 -16.01 -19.81
CA ASN A 597 -2.96 -17.08 -20.73
C ASN A 597 -4.20 -17.89 -20.32
N LYS A 598 -4.58 -17.85 -19.03
CA LYS A 598 -5.73 -18.57 -18.47
C LYS A 598 -6.98 -17.69 -18.31
N ILE A 599 -6.82 -16.38 -18.24
CA ILE A 599 -7.89 -15.40 -18.10
C ILE A 599 -8.78 -15.44 -19.36
N LEU A 600 -10.08 -15.38 -19.16
CA LEU A 600 -11.07 -15.32 -20.25
C LEU A 600 -10.84 -14.07 -21.11
N ALA A 601 -11.08 -14.20 -22.42
CA ALA A 601 -10.85 -13.13 -23.39
C ALA A 601 -11.51 -11.79 -22.99
N ALA A 602 -12.72 -11.84 -22.41
CA ALA A 602 -13.43 -10.64 -21.97
C ALA A 602 -12.71 -9.86 -20.85
N TYR A 603 -11.80 -10.49 -20.10
CA TYR A 603 -11.07 -9.84 -19.01
C TYR A 603 -9.64 -9.42 -19.40
N LYS A 604 -9.20 -9.67 -20.65
CA LYS A 604 -7.82 -9.43 -21.07
C LYS A 604 -7.37 -7.99 -20.91
N ASP A 605 -8.19 -7.03 -21.34
CA ASP A 605 -7.86 -5.60 -21.24
C ASP A 605 -7.80 -5.14 -19.78
N ALA A 606 -8.78 -5.55 -18.97
CA ALA A 606 -8.75 -5.27 -17.54
C ALA A 606 -7.54 -5.89 -16.83
N TYR A 607 -7.23 -7.16 -17.15
CA TYR A 607 -6.09 -7.85 -16.56
C TYR A 607 -4.75 -7.23 -16.99
N TYR A 608 -4.64 -6.87 -18.27
CA TYR A 608 -3.43 -6.22 -18.76
C TYR A 608 -3.16 -4.92 -18.00
N GLN A 609 -4.11 -4.00 -17.96
CA GLN A 609 -3.89 -2.69 -17.34
C GLN A 609 -3.74 -2.73 -15.81
N LEU A 610 -4.48 -3.62 -15.14
CA LEU A 610 -4.49 -3.67 -13.67
C LEU A 610 -3.39 -4.58 -13.07
N VAL A 611 -2.86 -5.54 -13.84
CA VAL A 611 -1.98 -6.59 -13.30
C VAL A 611 -0.73 -6.78 -14.15
N LEU A 612 -0.87 -7.06 -15.45
CA LEU A 612 0.27 -7.49 -16.26
C LEU A 612 1.18 -6.33 -16.64
N HIS A 613 0.62 -5.23 -17.13
CA HIS A 613 1.38 -4.06 -17.58
C HIS A 613 2.36 -3.51 -16.54
N PRO A 614 1.95 -3.20 -15.29
CA PRO A 614 2.88 -2.65 -14.30
C PRO A 614 4.01 -3.63 -13.96
N VAL A 615 3.74 -4.94 -14.01
CA VAL A 615 4.76 -5.97 -13.76
C VAL A 615 5.73 -6.08 -14.95
N ASP A 616 5.22 -6.14 -16.19
CA ASP A 616 6.04 -6.22 -17.41
C ASP A 616 6.92 -5.00 -17.58
N ALA A 617 6.35 -3.80 -17.42
CA ALA A 617 7.08 -2.55 -17.52
C ALA A 617 8.20 -2.42 -16.48
N CYS A 618 7.91 -2.72 -15.20
CA CYS A 618 8.92 -2.65 -14.14
C CYS A 618 9.97 -3.77 -14.25
N SER A 619 9.59 -4.97 -14.71
CA SER A 619 10.54 -6.06 -15.00
C SER A 619 11.52 -5.61 -16.09
N ASN A 620 11.01 -5.09 -17.20
CA ASN A 620 11.82 -4.57 -18.29
C ASN A 620 12.77 -3.43 -17.86
N LEU A 621 12.26 -2.49 -17.04
CA LEU A 621 13.08 -1.37 -16.55
C LEU A 621 14.22 -1.82 -15.61
N ASN A 622 13.95 -2.75 -14.70
CA ASN A 622 14.98 -3.29 -13.80
C ASN A 622 16.03 -4.09 -14.59
N GLU A 623 15.61 -4.88 -15.59
CA GLU A 623 16.55 -5.61 -16.46
C GLU A 623 17.39 -4.65 -17.33
N LEU A 624 16.80 -3.56 -17.82
CA LEU A 624 17.51 -2.49 -18.54
C LEU A 624 18.69 -1.93 -17.73
N TYR A 625 18.44 -1.53 -16.49
CA TYR A 625 19.50 -0.98 -15.64
C TYR A 625 20.49 -2.03 -15.16
N PHE A 626 20.05 -3.26 -14.97
CA PHE A 626 20.95 -4.39 -14.66
C PHE A 626 21.93 -4.65 -15.80
N GLU A 627 21.47 -4.72 -17.05
CA GLU A 627 22.33 -4.92 -18.21
C GLU A 627 23.22 -3.71 -18.45
N ALA A 628 22.77 -2.49 -18.16
CA ALA A 628 23.60 -1.29 -18.19
C ALA A 628 24.72 -1.34 -17.12
N ALA A 629 24.42 -1.83 -15.92
CA ALA A 629 25.40 -2.05 -14.86
C ALA A 629 26.45 -3.09 -15.28
N LYS A 630 26.00 -4.22 -15.85
CA LYS A 630 26.90 -5.26 -16.39
C LYS A 630 27.74 -4.74 -17.51
N ASN A 631 27.21 -3.97 -18.47
CA ASN A 631 27.92 -3.38 -19.54
C ASN A 631 29.11 -2.51 -19.04
N LYS A 632 28.82 -1.65 -18.06
CA LYS A 632 29.84 -0.81 -17.44
C LYS A 632 30.97 -1.63 -16.81
N LEU A 633 30.61 -2.65 -16.01
CA LEU A 633 31.60 -3.54 -15.36
C LEU A 633 32.36 -4.37 -16.36
N TYR A 634 31.70 -4.96 -17.35
CA TYR A 634 32.32 -5.81 -18.36
C TYR A 634 33.27 -5.02 -19.26
N ALA A 635 32.91 -3.76 -19.61
CA ALA A 635 33.81 -2.87 -20.33
C ALA A 635 35.10 -2.57 -19.56
N GLN A 636 35.00 -2.32 -18.25
CA GLN A 636 36.14 -2.11 -17.37
C GLN A 636 37.05 -3.33 -17.27
N GLN A 637 36.48 -4.52 -17.37
CA GLN A 637 37.18 -5.80 -17.33
C GLN A 637 37.61 -6.29 -18.70
N GLY A 638 37.28 -5.58 -19.80
CA GLY A 638 37.64 -5.97 -21.16
C GLY A 638 37.00 -7.27 -21.65
N ARG A 639 35.78 -7.62 -21.17
CA ARG A 639 35.12 -8.88 -21.50
C ARG A 639 34.54 -8.87 -22.90
N ALA A 640 34.65 -9.98 -23.62
CA ALA A 640 34.03 -10.17 -24.93
C ALA A 640 32.47 -10.05 -24.87
N ALA A 641 31.87 -10.28 -23.74
CA ALA A 641 30.44 -10.12 -23.53
C ALA A 641 29.98 -8.64 -23.44
N THR A 642 30.87 -7.66 -23.36
CA THR A 642 30.52 -6.23 -23.23
C THR A 642 29.60 -5.75 -24.36
N ASN A 643 29.92 -6.09 -25.61
CA ASN A 643 29.14 -5.61 -26.74
C ASN A 643 27.74 -6.24 -26.79
N GLU A 644 27.59 -7.46 -26.30
CA GLU A 644 26.28 -8.14 -26.19
C GLU A 644 25.41 -7.48 -25.13
N THR A 645 25.97 -7.12 -23.98
CA THR A 645 25.21 -6.38 -22.96
C THR A 645 24.78 -5.00 -23.47
N ALA A 646 25.61 -4.33 -24.28
CA ALA A 646 25.23 -3.08 -24.93
C ALA A 646 24.02 -3.25 -25.87
N GLU A 647 24.00 -4.30 -26.69
CA GLU A 647 22.86 -4.60 -27.58
C GLU A 647 21.62 -4.99 -26.77
N LYS A 648 21.78 -5.68 -25.66
CA LYS A 648 20.66 -6.01 -24.77
C LYS A 648 20.02 -4.77 -24.14
N VAL A 649 20.83 -3.77 -23.74
CA VAL A 649 20.33 -2.47 -23.27
C VAL A 649 19.51 -1.78 -24.37
N ASN A 650 20.00 -1.77 -25.62
CA ASN A 650 19.26 -1.20 -26.76
C ASN A 650 17.90 -1.89 -26.94
N THR A 651 17.88 -3.23 -26.89
CA THR A 651 16.68 -4.03 -27.06
C THR A 651 15.65 -3.77 -25.94
N LEU A 652 16.09 -3.71 -24.68
CA LEU A 652 15.23 -3.47 -23.54
C LEU A 652 14.67 -2.03 -23.54
N PHE A 653 15.45 -1.05 -23.99
CA PHE A 653 14.97 0.32 -24.16
C PHE A 653 13.93 0.43 -25.27
N ALA A 654 14.12 -0.26 -26.41
CA ALA A 654 13.10 -0.34 -27.46
C ALA A 654 11.84 -1.07 -26.97
N LYS A 655 12.00 -2.12 -26.15
CA LYS A 655 10.89 -2.87 -25.56
C LYS A 655 10.03 -2.03 -24.62
N ASP A 656 10.62 -1.10 -23.87
CA ASP A 656 9.91 -0.15 -23.02
C ASP A 656 8.93 0.70 -23.84
N ALA A 657 9.39 1.22 -24.99
CA ALA A 657 8.54 1.97 -25.92
C ALA A 657 7.41 1.09 -26.52
N GLU A 658 7.68 -0.19 -26.80
CA GLU A 658 6.66 -1.14 -27.27
C GLU A 658 5.58 -1.39 -26.21
N ILE A 659 5.96 -1.57 -24.92
CA ILE A 659 5.04 -1.77 -23.80
C ILE A 659 4.11 -0.56 -23.65
N SER A 660 4.66 0.66 -23.65
CA SER A 660 3.90 1.90 -23.58
C SER A 660 2.98 2.07 -24.79
N ASN A 661 3.46 1.79 -26.00
CA ASN A 661 2.67 1.85 -27.22
C ASN A 661 1.52 0.83 -27.23
N TYR A 662 1.73 -0.39 -26.73
CA TYR A 662 0.68 -1.38 -26.63
C TYR A 662 -0.44 -0.90 -25.69
N TYR A 663 -0.09 -0.36 -24.52
CA TYR A 663 -1.07 0.18 -23.58
C TYR A 663 -1.88 1.32 -24.22
N ASN A 664 -1.19 2.28 -24.81
CA ASN A 664 -1.79 3.50 -25.34
C ASN A 664 -2.65 3.24 -26.59
N LYS A 665 -2.11 2.49 -27.57
CA LYS A 665 -2.69 2.44 -28.93
C LYS A 665 -3.47 1.16 -29.22
N ILE A 666 -3.21 0.05 -28.52
CA ILE A 666 -3.73 -1.27 -28.90
C ILE A 666 -4.72 -1.81 -27.87
N MET A 667 -4.34 -1.81 -26.60
CA MET A 667 -5.18 -2.27 -25.50
C MET A 667 -6.51 -1.52 -25.47
N ALA A 668 -7.61 -2.23 -25.25
CA ALA A 668 -8.98 -1.67 -25.25
C ALA A 668 -9.30 -0.81 -26.50
N GLY A 669 -8.70 -1.14 -27.68
CA GLY A 669 -8.90 -0.41 -28.92
C GLY A 669 -8.36 1.03 -28.89
N GLY A 670 -7.35 1.32 -28.08
CA GLY A 670 -6.74 2.63 -27.92
C GLY A 670 -7.60 3.61 -27.11
N LYS A 671 -8.52 3.11 -26.28
CA LYS A 671 -9.32 3.94 -25.36
C LYS A 671 -8.46 4.80 -24.44
N TRP A 672 -7.31 4.26 -24.00
CA TRP A 672 -6.41 4.85 -23.02
C TRP A 672 -5.15 5.48 -23.62
N ASP A 673 -5.26 5.94 -24.87
CA ASP A 673 -4.14 6.59 -25.52
C ASP A 673 -3.63 7.77 -24.70
N HIS A 674 -2.29 7.93 -24.63
CA HIS A 674 -1.56 8.85 -23.77
C HIS A 674 -1.40 8.48 -22.30
N MET A 675 -2.18 7.56 -21.73
CA MET A 675 -2.10 7.27 -20.29
C MET A 675 -0.73 6.75 -19.84
N MET A 676 0.09 6.21 -20.75
CA MET A 676 1.46 5.75 -20.47
C MET A 676 2.52 6.59 -21.19
N ASP A 677 2.25 7.89 -21.41
CA ASP A 677 3.21 8.81 -22.03
C ASP A 677 4.22 9.39 -21.02
N GLN A 678 4.06 9.10 -19.73
CA GLN A 678 4.95 9.60 -18.70
C GLN A 678 6.38 9.12 -18.92
N THR A 679 7.33 10.05 -19.07
CA THR A 679 8.75 9.74 -19.19
C THR A 679 9.31 9.30 -17.82
N HIS A 680 10.09 8.20 -17.82
CA HIS A 680 10.53 7.54 -16.59
C HIS A 680 11.97 7.00 -16.64
N ILE A 681 12.66 7.13 -17.77
CA ILE A 681 14.06 6.69 -17.96
C ILE A 681 14.97 7.88 -18.20
N GLY A 682 16.09 7.95 -17.46
CA GLY A 682 17.14 8.94 -17.71
C GLY A 682 17.02 10.23 -16.90
N TYR A 683 16.43 10.15 -15.71
CA TYR A 683 16.41 11.26 -14.75
C TYR A 683 17.82 11.72 -14.38
N THR A 684 18.07 13.02 -14.40
CA THR A 684 19.31 13.66 -13.98
C THR A 684 19.15 14.55 -12.75
N TYR A 685 17.91 14.93 -12.43
CA TYR A 685 17.54 15.71 -11.25
C TYR A 685 16.09 15.34 -10.85
N TRP A 686 15.40 16.14 -10.07
CA TRP A 686 14.07 15.77 -9.54
C TRP A 686 12.98 15.68 -10.62
N GLN A 687 13.03 16.48 -11.67
CA GLN A 687 11.98 16.54 -12.70
C GLN A 687 12.22 15.50 -13.80
N GLN A 688 11.13 14.99 -14.37
CA GLN A 688 11.18 14.04 -15.48
C GLN A 688 11.92 14.61 -16.70
N PRO A 689 12.64 13.78 -17.44
CA PRO A 689 13.24 14.18 -18.69
C PRO A 689 12.16 14.46 -19.75
N PRO A 690 12.39 15.35 -20.72
CA PRO A 690 11.43 15.64 -21.79
C PRO A 690 11.13 14.43 -22.69
N VAL A 691 12.07 13.49 -22.76
CA VAL A 691 11.94 12.18 -23.44
C VAL A 691 12.70 11.12 -22.66
N ASN A 692 12.26 9.87 -22.71
CA ASN A 692 13.03 8.76 -22.17
C ASN A 692 14.41 8.72 -22.79
N LYS A 693 15.46 8.62 -21.96
CA LYS A 693 16.85 8.64 -22.37
C LYS A 693 17.53 7.33 -21.96
N MET A 694 17.97 6.59 -22.96
CA MET A 694 18.66 5.31 -22.75
C MET A 694 19.90 5.50 -21.86
N PRO A 695 20.17 4.57 -20.91
CA PRO A 695 21.44 4.53 -20.17
C PRO A 695 22.63 4.45 -21.13
N ALA A 696 23.72 5.14 -20.78
CA ALA A 696 24.94 5.09 -21.57
C ALA A 696 25.52 3.66 -21.57
N VAL A 697 25.93 3.20 -22.74
CA VAL A 697 26.60 1.90 -22.94
C VAL A 697 27.95 2.09 -23.58
N THR A 698 28.88 1.17 -23.29
CA THR A 698 30.22 1.10 -23.86
C THR A 698 30.33 -0.10 -24.80
N LYS A 699 30.91 0.09 -25.97
CA LYS A 699 31.36 -0.98 -26.85
C LYS A 699 32.89 -0.98 -26.87
N ILE A 700 33.47 -2.14 -26.97
CA ILE A 700 34.91 -2.33 -26.98
C ILE A 700 35.36 -3.08 -28.23
N ASP A 701 36.58 -2.78 -28.71
CA ASP A 701 37.25 -3.56 -29.76
C ASP A 701 37.94 -4.76 -29.10
N LEU A 702 37.69 -5.93 -29.64
CA LEU A 702 38.25 -7.18 -29.15
C LEU A 702 39.47 -7.60 -30.01
N PRO A 703 40.60 -8.00 -29.39
CA PRO A 703 41.76 -8.53 -30.12
C PRO A 703 41.41 -9.87 -30.79
N GLU A 704 42.09 -10.13 -31.92
CA GLU A 704 41.99 -11.41 -32.66
C GLU A 704 42.76 -12.54 -31.96
N ALA A 705 42.67 -12.62 -30.66
CA ALA A 705 43.36 -13.56 -29.78
C ALA A 705 42.38 -14.25 -28.85
N ALA A 706 42.83 -15.27 -28.13
CA ALA A 706 42.16 -15.83 -26.96
C ALA A 706 42.83 -15.26 -25.72
N GLU A 707 42.05 -14.57 -24.88
CA GLU A 707 42.57 -13.93 -23.64
C GLU A 707 41.69 -14.34 -22.45
N MET A 708 42.31 -15.08 -21.49
CA MET A 708 41.57 -15.50 -20.29
C MET A 708 41.58 -14.44 -19.21
N GLY A 709 40.43 -14.04 -18.74
CA GLY A 709 40.19 -13.30 -17.51
C GLY A 709 39.36 -14.08 -16.50
N ILE A 710 39.62 -13.83 -15.20
CA ILE A 710 38.88 -14.41 -14.08
C ILE A 710 38.32 -13.27 -13.25
N ALA A 711 37.01 -13.32 -12.96
CA ALA A 711 36.35 -12.50 -11.97
C ALA A 711 35.75 -13.39 -10.90
N ILE A 712 35.53 -12.86 -9.70
CA ILE A 712 34.99 -13.61 -8.56
C ILE A 712 33.84 -12.86 -7.91
N GLU A 713 32.94 -13.60 -7.29
CA GLU A 713 31.87 -13.02 -6.46
C GLU A 713 32.46 -12.09 -5.37
N GLY A 714 31.83 -10.96 -5.13
CA GLY A 714 32.23 -9.99 -4.11
C GLY A 714 33.34 -9.03 -4.56
N SER A 715 33.74 -9.05 -5.84
CA SER A 715 34.80 -8.18 -6.36
C SER A 715 34.52 -7.63 -7.76
N ALA A 716 34.84 -6.34 -7.97
CA ALA A 716 34.85 -5.75 -9.31
C ALA A 716 36.20 -5.98 -10.05
N LEU A 717 37.20 -6.46 -9.35
CA LEU A 717 38.54 -6.73 -9.87
C LEU A 717 38.56 -7.98 -10.77
N TRP A 718 39.62 -8.14 -11.56
CA TRP A 718 39.79 -9.32 -12.39
C TRP A 718 41.29 -9.71 -12.57
N TRP A 719 41.55 -10.97 -12.74
CA TRP A 719 42.85 -11.58 -12.85
C TRP A 719 43.09 -12.21 -14.25
N PRO A 720 44.33 -12.22 -14.72
CA PRO A 720 45.58 -11.91 -14.02
C PRO A 720 46.00 -10.42 -14.04
N LYS A 721 45.09 -9.48 -14.35
CA LYS A 721 45.45 -8.05 -14.34
C LYS A 721 45.90 -7.58 -12.94
N GLU A 722 45.13 -8.02 -11.91
CA GLU A 722 45.44 -7.67 -10.53
C GLU A 722 46.58 -8.53 -9.97
N GLN A 723 47.40 -7.91 -9.11
CA GLN A 723 48.55 -8.57 -8.47
C GLN A 723 48.22 -9.08 -7.05
N ILE A 724 47.07 -8.77 -6.52
CA ILE A 724 46.57 -9.30 -5.23
C ILE A 724 45.91 -10.65 -5.45
N ASN A 725 45.77 -11.42 -4.37
CA ASN A 725 45.08 -12.72 -4.42
C ASN A 725 43.62 -12.56 -4.78
N ALA A 726 43.13 -13.42 -5.65
CA ALA A 726 41.68 -13.59 -5.87
C ALA A 726 41.09 -14.42 -4.72
N VAL A 727 40.30 -13.81 -3.83
CA VAL A 727 39.74 -14.45 -2.65
C VAL A 727 38.23 -14.41 -2.71
N LEU A 728 37.58 -15.58 -2.77
CA LEU A 728 36.12 -15.69 -2.69
C LEU A 728 35.61 -15.26 -1.29
N PRO A 729 34.36 -14.80 -1.17
CA PRO A 729 33.71 -14.64 0.12
C PRO A 729 33.79 -15.94 0.93
N GLU A 730 33.76 -15.82 2.25
CA GLU A 730 33.94 -16.96 3.14
C GLU A 730 32.80 -17.99 2.99
N PHE A 731 33.16 -19.27 2.91
CA PHE A 731 32.20 -20.36 2.98
C PHE A 731 32.03 -20.76 4.44
N SER A 732 30.80 -20.76 4.92
CA SER A 732 30.41 -21.23 6.25
C SER A 732 29.23 -22.21 6.12
N PRO A 733 29.10 -23.22 6.96
CA PRO A 733 27.94 -24.11 6.97
C PRO A 733 26.64 -23.37 7.33
N PHE A 734 26.75 -22.13 7.83
CA PHE A 734 25.63 -21.27 8.21
C PHE A 734 25.32 -20.17 7.20
N SER A 735 26.18 -19.92 6.19
CA SER A 735 25.92 -18.92 5.15
C SER A 735 25.11 -19.48 3.97
N GLY A 736 24.90 -20.79 3.89
CA GLY A 736 24.25 -21.46 2.76
C GLY A 736 24.99 -21.26 1.43
N SER A 737 26.27 -20.93 1.47
CA SER A 737 26.98 -20.27 0.41
C SER A 737 27.48 -21.22 -0.66
N VAL A 738 26.91 -21.05 -1.81
CA VAL A 738 27.52 -21.41 -3.08
C VAL A 738 28.05 -20.11 -3.68
N HIS A 739 29.36 -19.97 -3.81
CA HIS A 739 29.99 -18.83 -4.48
C HIS A 739 30.35 -19.15 -5.93
N TYR A 740 30.64 -18.11 -6.70
CA TYR A 740 30.98 -18.31 -8.10
C TYR A 740 32.32 -17.66 -8.50
N ILE A 741 32.91 -18.25 -9.54
CA ILE A 741 34.04 -17.69 -10.30
C ILE A 741 33.54 -17.56 -11.74
N GLU A 742 33.82 -16.45 -12.40
CA GLU A 742 33.52 -16.27 -13.80
C GLU A 742 34.83 -16.34 -14.61
N VAL A 743 34.91 -17.30 -15.52
CA VAL A 743 35.98 -17.39 -16.55
C VAL A 743 35.43 -16.68 -17.77
N PHE A 744 36.13 -15.65 -18.23
CA PHE A 744 35.72 -14.87 -19.39
C PHE A 744 36.83 -14.72 -20.41
N ASN A 745 36.43 -14.42 -21.65
CA ASN A 745 37.33 -14.12 -22.76
C ASN A 745 37.44 -12.61 -22.93
N GLY A 746 38.67 -12.11 -23.08
CA GLY A 746 38.98 -10.74 -23.47
C GLY A 746 39.20 -10.57 -24.98
N GLY A 747 39.17 -11.64 -25.77
CA GLY A 747 39.36 -11.62 -27.22
C GLY A 747 38.30 -12.37 -28.00
N LYS A 748 38.52 -12.48 -29.35
CA LYS A 748 37.53 -13.09 -30.25
C LYS A 748 37.68 -14.59 -30.39
N LYS A 749 38.88 -15.16 -30.15
CA LYS A 749 39.10 -16.60 -30.34
C LYS A 749 38.71 -17.35 -29.07
N PRO A 750 37.88 -18.39 -29.16
CA PRO A 750 37.54 -19.22 -28.01
C PRO A 750 38.75 -20.02 -27.52
N PHE A 751 38.72 -20.41 -26.22
CA PHE A 751 39.72 -21.26 -25.60
C PHE A 751 39.08 -22.29 -24.67
N ASP A 752 39.81 -23.35 -24.38
CA ASP A 752 39.40 -24.34 -23.39
C ASP A 752 39.98 -23.98 -22.02
N PHE A 753 39.18 -24.21 -20.96
CA PHE A 753 39.67 -24.03 -19.60
C PHE A 753 39.53 -25.31 -18.75
N THR A 754 40.32 -25.36 -17.68
CA THR A 754 40.16 -26.34 -16.59
C THR A 754 40.27 -25.66 -15.25
N ALA A 755 39.44 -26.09 -14.28
CA ALA A 755 39.48 -25.64 -12.88
C ALA A 755 39.74 -26.83 -11.97
N LYS A 756 40.83 -26.78 -11.18
CA LYS A 756 41.28 -27.89 -10.35
C LYS A 756 41.56 -27.42 -8.92
N THR A 757 41.33 -28.32 -7.98
CA THR A 757 41.71 -28.14 -6.57
C THR A 757 42.18 -29.47 -5.98
N ASN A 758 43.06 -29.41 -5.01
CA ASN A 758 43.55 -30.60 -4.31
C ASN A 758 42.60 -31.05 -3.16
N ALA A 759 41.56 -30.28 -2.85
CA ALA A 759 40.61 -30.59 -1.82
C ALA A 759 39.34 -31.27 -2.41
N PRO A 760 39.17 -32.58 -2.32
CA PRO A 760 38.08 -33.29 -2.99
C PRO A 760 36.68 -32.97 -2.45
N TRP A 761 36.60 -32.29 -1.31
CA TRP A 761 35.38 -31.79 -0.69
C TRP A 761 34.99 -30.38 -1.20
N VAL A 762 35.84 -29.68 -1.95
CA VAL A 762 35.48 -28.47 -2.70
C VAL A 762 34.98 -28.90 -4.07
N LYS A 763 33.72 -28.64 -4.36
CA LYS A 763 33.03 -29.03 -5.60
C LYS A 763 32.97 -27.84 -6.53
N ILE A 764 33.49 -27.97 -7.75
CA ILE A 764 33.46 -26.97 -8.80
C ILE A 764 32.61 -27.50 -9.95
N ALA A 765 31.68 -26.67 -10.44
CA ALA A 765 30.84 -27.05 -11.57
C ALA A 765 30.60 -25.87 -12.54
N PRO A 766 30.96 -25.99 -13.83
CA PRO A 766 31.73 -27.06 -14.46
C PRO A 766 33.23 -26.97 -14.15
N GLN A 767 33.97 -28.08 -14.22
CA GLN A 767 35.42 -28.12 -14.00
C GLN A 767 36.26 -27.88 -15.23
N SER A 768 35.63 -27.92 -16.40
CA SER A 768 36.24 -27.68 -17.71
C SER A 768 35.19 -27.31 -18.72
N GLY A 769 35.60 -26.68 -19.78
CA GLY A 769 34.73 -26.32 -20.89
C GLY A 769 35.43 -25.39 -21.88
N LYS A 770 34.68 -25.00 -22.90
CA LYS A 770 35.10 -24.06 -23.91
C LYS A 770 34.51 -22.68 -23.63
N ILE A 771 35.34 -21.68 -23.60
CA ILE A 771 34.94 -20.29 -23.41
C ILE A 771 34.91 -19.59 -24.75
N ASP A 772 33.71 -19.23 -25.18
CA ASP A 772 33.51 -18.27 -26.27
C ASP A 772 33.53 -16.84 -25.73
N LYS A 773 32.64 -16.53 -24.80
CA LYS A 773 32.56 -15.24 -24.11
C LYS A 773 32.85 -15.32 -22.60
N GLN A 774 32.04 -16.10 -21.89
CA GLN A 774 32.21 -16.33 -20.46
C GLN A 774 31.48 -17.57 -19.96
N GLN A 775 31.93 -18.13 -18.82
CA GLN A 775 31.28 -19.22 -18.09
C GLN A 775 31.41 -18.98 -16.59
N ARG A 776 30.26 -19.10 -15.88
CA ARG A 776 30.22 -19.10 -14.43
C ARG A 776 30.49 -20.48 -13.89
N LEU A 777 31.43 -20.60 -12.94
CA LEU A 777 31.76 -21.81 -12.22
C LEU A 777 31.22 -21.69 -10.80
N TRP A 778 30.37 -22.60 -10.42
CA TRP A 778 29.85 -22.67 -9.07
C TRP A 778 30.79 -23.45 -8.17
N VAL A 779 31.15 -22.86 -7.02
CA VAL A 779 31.99 -23.47 -5.99
C VAL A 779 31.10 -23.78 -4.81
N ASN A 780 31.05 -25.05 -4.40
CA ASN A 780 30.24 -25.56 -3.29
C ASN A 780 31.11 -26.41 -2.38
N ILE A 781 30.77 -26.53 -1.09
CA ILE A 781 31.49 -27.25 -0.07
C ILE A 781 30.72 -28.47 0.40
N ASP A 782 31.37 -29.65 0.36
CA ASP A 782 30.88 -30.87 1.00
C ASP A 782 31.22 -30.81 2.50
N TRP A 783 30.33 -30.21 3.30
CA TRP A 783 30.52 -29.91 4.72
C TRP A 783 30.81 -31.15 5.59
N LEU A 784 30.33 -32.33 5.18
CA LEU A 784 30.58 -33.59 5.90
C LEU A 784 32.02 -34.07 5.77
N LYS A 785 32.67 -33.69 4.67
CA LYS A 785 34.05 -34.09 4.38
C LYS A 785 35.06 -32.97 4.61
N ALA A 786 34.60 -31.72 4.73
CA ALA A 786 35.45 -30.58 4.97
C ALA A 786 36.07 -30.68 6.39
N PRO A 787 37.39 -30.40 6.54
CA PRO A 787 38.04 -30.34 7.86
C PRO A 787 37.34 -29.32 8.76
N LYS A 788 37.23 -29.64 10.07
CA LYS A 788 36.61 -28.78 11.08
C LYS A 788 37.57 -27.69 11.56
N ALA A 789 38.01 -26.86 10.60
CA ALA A 789 38.97 -25.77 10.81
C ALA A 789 38.80 -24.73 9.72
N LEU A 790 39.37 -23.56 9.91
CA LEU A 790 39.54 -22.56 8.85
C LEU A 790 40.56 -23.09 7.85
N GLN A 791 40.19 -23.09 6.56
CA GLN A 791 41.02 -23.56 5.45
C GLN A 791 41.06 -22.52 4.33
N HIS A 792 42.25 -22.35 3.73
CA HIS A 792 42.43 -21.57 2.53
C HIS A 792 42.76 -22.50 1.38
N ILE A 793 41.79 -22.77 0.51
CA ILE A 793 41.90 -23.79 -0.51
C ILE A 793 42.14 -23.15 -1.87
N PRO A 794 43.29 -23.43 -2.54
CA PRO A 794 43.55 -22.94 -3.87
C PRO A 794 42.70 -23.70 -4.92
N ILE A 795 42.09 -22.91 -5.80
CA ILE A 795 41.42 -23.35 -7.04
C ILE A 795 42.25 -22.80 -8.18
N VAL A 796 42.91 -23.66 -8.95
CA VAL A 796 43.73 -23.25 -10.06
C VAL A 796 42.93 -23.37 -11.36
N ILE A 797 42.78 -22.25 -12.03
CA ILE A 797 42.11 -22.17 -13.33
C ILE A 797 43.17 -21.95 -14.37
N THR A 798 43.18 -22.84 -15.39
CA THR A 798 44.11 -22.79 -16.52
C THR A 798 43.31 -22.63 -17.80
N GLY A 799 43.70 -21.71 -18.67
CA GLY A 799 42.98 -21.45 -19.93
C GLY A 799 43.90 -20.96 -21.05
N ALA A 800 43.48 -19.96 -21.77
CA ALA A 800 44.14 -19.42 -22.96
C ALA A 800 45.67 -19.30 -22.79
N ASN A 801 46.44 -19.82 -23.77
CA ASN A 801 47.88 -19.71 -23.81
C ASN A 801 48.62 -20.28 -22.56
N GLY A 802 47.93 -21.18 -21.81
CA GLY A 802 48.47 -21.79 -20.59
C GLY A 802 48.50 -20.83 -19.38
N VAL A 803 47.82 -19.70 -19.46
CA VAL A 803 47.65 -18.75 -18.35
C VAL A 803 46.98 -19.44 -17.18
N LYS A 804 47.50 -19.24 -15.97
CA LYS A 804 46.99 -19.81 -14.72
C LYS A 804 46.64 -18.71 -13.78
N VAL A 805 45.43 -18.79 -13.19
CA VAL A 805 44.96 -17.94 -12.09
C VAL A 805 44.60 -18.82 -10.91
N THR A 806 45.07 -18.45 -9.73
CA THR A 806 44.71 -19.13 -8.47
C THR A 806 43.68 -18.30 -7.72
N VAL A 807 42.52 -18.88 -7.48
CA VAL A 807 41.45 -18.31 -6.65
C VAL A 807 41.45 -19.03 -5.30
N LEU A 808 41.43 -18.30 -4.20
CA LEU A 808 41.41 -18.86 -2.85
C LEU A 808 39.96 -18.98 -2.38
N ALA A 809 39.53 -20.18 -2.03
CA ALA A 809 38.27 -20.42 -1.28
C ALA A 809 38.62 -20.44 0.21
N VAL A 810 38.08 -19.47 0.96
CA VAL A 810 38.18 -19.41 2.43
C VAL A 810 37.01 -20.23 3.00
N VAL A 811 37.32 -21.38 3.61
CA VAL A 811 36.33 -22.32 4.11
C VAL A 811 36.43 -22.40 5.64
N ASN A 812 35.42 -21.90 6.33
CA ASN A 812 35.35 -21.87 7.78
C ASN A 812 34.35 -22.91 8.29
N ASN A 813 34.84 -24.12 8.58
CA ASN A 813 34.07 -25.23 9.18
C ASN A 813 34.33 -25.36 10.70
N ALA A 814 35.04 -24.42 11.33
CA ALA A 814 35.39 -24.47 12.73
C ALA A 814 34.14 -24.39 13.64
N ALA A 815 33.13 -23.65 13.25
CA ALA A 815 31.89 -23.51 14.00
C ALA A 815 31.01 -24.77 14.01
N HIS A 816 31.20 -25.73 13.09
CA HIS A 816 30.41 -26.96 12.99
C HIS A 816 30.61 -27.91 14.19
N VAL A 817 31.69 -27.74 14.96
CA VAL A 817 31.98 -28.57 16.17
C VAL A 817 30.97 -28.37 17.30
N LYS A 818 30.24 -27.25 17.30
CA LYS A 818 29.26 -26.86 18.31
C LYS A 818 27.82 -26.76 17.80
N SER A 819 27.51 -27.17 16.55
CA SER A 819 26.23 -26.94 15.90
C SER A 819 25.00 -27.51 16.62
N GLY A 820 25.14 -28.56 17.43
CA GLY A 820 24.02 -29.11 18.22
C GLY A 820 23.60 -28.30 19.45
N LEU A 821 24.27 -27.18 19.75
CA LEU A 821 24.03 -26.33 20.93
C LEU A 821 23.65 -24.89 20.54
N LEU A 822 23.72 -24.57 19.26
CA LEU A 822 23.44 -23.22 18.76
C LEU A 822 21.93 -23.10 18.46
N THR A 823 21.28 -22.09 19.00
CA THR A 823 19.86 -21.76 18.70
C THR A 823 19.77 -20.27 18.39
N GLY A 824 18.94 -19.88 17.42
CA GLY A 824 18.79 -18.50 16.99
C GLY A 824 19.59 -18.20 15.72
N PHE A 825 19.76 -16.92 15.42
CA PHE A 825 20.52 -16.46 14.26
C PHE A 825 22.01 -16.62 14.48
N ILE A 826 22.71 -17.11 13.48
CA ILE A 826 24.13 -17.44 13.60
C ILE A 826 24.95 -16.49 12.74
N GLU A 827 25.99 -15.91 13.35
CA GLU A 827 26.96 -15.06 12.66
C GLU A 827 27.72 -15.81 11.58
N SER A 828 27.78 -15.22 10.42
CA SER A 828 28.60 -15.68 9.29
C SER A 828 29.08 -14.46 8.50
N ASP A 829 30.28 -14.52 7.93
CA ASP A 829 30.86 -13.41 7.16
C ASP A 829 30.98 -12.10 7.96
N GLY A 830 31.05 -12.15 9.29
CA GLY A 830 31.19 -11.00 10.17
C GLY A 830 29.92 -10.14 10.30
N TYR A 831 28.73 -10.74 10.12
CA TYR A 831 27.45 -10.11 10.41
C TYR A 831 26.34 -11.11 10.73
N ILE A 832 25.26 -10.61 11.35
CA ILE A 832 23.95 -11.27 11.44
C ILE A 832 22.91 -10.32 10.86
N SER A 833 22.14 -10.76 9.88
CA SER A 833 21.00 -10.02 9.31
C SER A 833 19.70 -10.71 9.68
N ILE A 834 18.72 -9.94 10.16
CA ILE A 834 17.46 -10.46 10.71
C ILE A 834 16.28 -9.66 10.15
N GLU A 835 15.33 -10.31 9.49
CA GLU A 835 14.05 -9.70 9.16
C GLU A 835 13.25 -9.44 10.44
N ALA A 836 12.74 -8.24 10.63
CA ALA A 836 12.15 -7.81 11.90
C ALA A 836 11.02 -8.72 12.40
N ALA A 837 10.25 -9.30 11.49
CA ALA A 837 9.14 -10.21 11.80
C ALA A 837 9.59 -11.58 12.35
N ASN A 838 10.88 -11.92 12.22
CA ASN A 838 11.44 -13.20 12.67
C ASN A 838 12.01 -13.12 14.10
N PHE A 839 11.35 -12.36 14.97
CA PHE A 839 11.71 -12.29 16.39
C PHE A 839 11.49 -13.64 17.11
N SER A 840 12.34 -13.94 18.08
CA SER A 840 12.20 -15.15 18.91
C SER A 840 11.06 -15.02 19.92
N LYS A 841 10.78 -13.80 20.40
CA LYS A 841 9.72 -13.52 21.36
C LYS A 841 9.29 -12.05 21.28
N ALA A 842 8.00 -11.79 21.37
CA ALA A 842 7.45 -10.46 21.65
C ALA A 842 7.04 -10.36 23.12
N VAL A 843 7.60 -9.42 23.83
CA VAL A 843 7.20 -9.07 25.20
C VAL A 843 6.22 -7.92 25.10
N ASN A 844 4.97 -8.23 25.39
CA ASN A 844 3.84 -7.29 25.39
C ASN A 844 3.53 -6.86 26.82
N THR A 845 2.83 -5.72 26.95
CA THR A 845 2.19 -5.31 28.21
C THR A 845 0.66 -5.33 28.06
N ASP A 846 -0.07 -5.03 29.13
CA ASP A 846 -1.54 -4.91 29.05
C ASP A 846 -1.98 -3.78 28.09
N SER A 847 -1.16 -2.75 27.92
CA SER A 847 -1.46 -1.56 27.13
C SER A 847 -0.76 -1.50 25.76
N VAL A 848 0.25 -2.36 25.50
CA VAL A 848 1.01 -2.35 24.25
C VAL A 848 1.26 -3.76 23.77
N LYS A 849 1.03 -3.99 22.47
CA LYS A 849 1.31 -5.24 21.77
C LYS A 849 2.13 -4.98 20.52
N TRP A 850 3.05 -5.85 20.20
CA TRP A 850 3.76 -5.84 18.93
C TRP A 850 2.93 -6.54 17.87
N GLU A 851 2.80 -5.91 16.72
CA GLU A 851 2.09 -6.46 15.56
C GLU A 851 3.00 -6.48 14.33
N VAL A 852 2.85 -7.54 13.53
CA VAL A 852 3.51 -7.68 12.24
C VAL A 852 2.63 -7.02 11.19
N LEU A 853 3.23 -6.16 10.37
CA LEU A 853 2.63 -5.57 9.18
C LEU A 853 3.05 -6.42 7.96
N PRO A 854 2.16 -7.28 7.43
CA PRO A 854 2.50 -8.19 6.35
C PRO A 854 2.87 -7.42 5.07
N ASP A 855 3.85 -7.91 4.34
CA ASP A 855 4.31 -7.32 3.07
C ASP A 855 4.68 -5.83 3.13
N TYR A 856 4.92 -5.30 4.33
CA TYR A 856 5.36 -3.94 4.53
C TYR A 856 6.88 -3.82 4.42
N GLY A 857 7.36 -2.78 3.72
CA GLY A 857 8.78 -2.46 3.65
C GLY A 857 9.51 -3.09 2.47
N ARG A 858 10.85 -3.09 2.55
CA ARG A 858 11.72 -3.34 1.40
C ARG A 858 11.95 -4.82 1.10
N THR A 859 11.94 -5.67 2.13
CA THR A 859 12.30 -7.09 2.02
C THR A 859 11.15 -8.03 2.42
N LEU A 860 10.85 -8.24 3.69
CA LEU A 860 9.83 -9.21 4.11
C LEU A 860 8.56 -8.52 4.65
N SER A 861 8.59 -8.13 5.92
CA SER A 861 7.49 -7.53 6.67
C SER A 861 8.07 -6.61 7.73
N ALA A 862 7.25 -5.69 8.27
CA ALA A 862 7.69 -4.83 9.36
C ALA A 862 7.00 -5.20 10.68
N VAL A 863 7.52 -4.66 11.77
CA VAL A 863 6.95 -4.82 13.12
C VAL A 863 6.86 -3.47 13.79
N THR A 864 5.76 -3.20 14.47
CA THR A 864 5.55 -1.94 15.20
C THR A 864 4.67 -2.16 16.43
N PRO A 865 4.80 -1.35 17.49
CA PRO A 865 3.96 -1.47 18.68
C PRO A 865 2.59 -0.79 18.48
N PHE A 866 1.54 -1.39 19.00
CA PHE A 866 0.16 -0.88 19.04
C PHE A 866 -0.38 -0.79 20.47
N PRO A 867 -1.30 0.17 20.73
CA PRO A 867 -1.85 1.15 19.79
C PRO A 867 -0.85 2.25 19.45
N VAL A 868 -0.99 2.87 18.28
CA VAL A 868 -0.13 4.00 17.84
C VAL A 868 -0.27 5.24 18.74
N THR A 869 -1.29 5.26 19.59
CA THR A 869 -1.56 6.31 20.60
C THR A 869 -0.99 5.96 21.98
N ALA A 870 -0.20 4.88 22.09
CA ALA A 870 0.44 4.53 23.36
C ALA A 870 1.37 5.64 23.86
N LYS A 871 1.51 5.75 25.17
CA LYS A 871 2.46 6.69 25.77
C LYS A 871 3.89 6.20 25.60
N SER A 872 4.82 7.15 25.55
CA SER A 872 6.25 6.83 25.62
C SER A 872 6.59 6.05 26.88
N MET A 873 7.48 5.08 26.75
CA MET A 873 7.90 4.19 27.84
C MET A 873 9.42 4.23 28.03
N SER A 874 9.88 4.07 29.26
CA SER A 874 11.29 3.88 29.54
C SER A 874 11.68 2.42 29.20
N PRO A 875 12.72 2.20 28.38
CA PRO A 875 13.14 0.85 28.03
C PRO A 875 13.81 0.16 29.21
N GLY A 876 13.61 -1.16 29.31
CA GLY A 876 14.18 -2.01 30.35
C GLY A 876 13.12 -2.77 31.16
N GLY A 877 13.53 -3.83 31.87
CA GLY A 877 12.65 -4.68 32.65
C GLY A 877 11.53 -5.32 31.86
N ASN A 878 10.27 -5.06 32.23
CA ASN A 878 9.08 -5.61 31.57
C ASN A 878 8.47 -4.67 30.51
N SER A 879 9.16 -3.60 30.12
CA SER A 879 8.69 -2.73 29.05
C SER A 879 8.56 -3.50 27.73
N PRO A 880 7.66 -3.07 26.81
CA PRO A 880 7.45 -3.76 25.53
C PRO A 880 8.73 -3.86 24.71
N HIS A 881 9.12 -5.08 24.32
CA HIS A 881 10.27 -5.30 23.46
C HIS A 881 10.16 -6.58 22.64
N LEU A 882 10.93 -6.61 21.55
CA LEU A 882 11.15 -7.80 20.75
C LEU A 882 12.50 -8.43 21.15
N VAL A 883 12.55 -9.74 21.20
CA VAL A 883 13.73 -10.52 21.57
C VAL A 883 14.21 -11.30 20.35
N TYR A 884 15.49 -11.18 20.04
CA TYR A 884 16.17 -11.95 18.98
C TYR A 884 17.32 -12.75 19.60
N ASN A 885 17.26 -14.07 19.45
CA ASN A 885 18.34 -14.95 19.91
C ASN A 885 19.44 -15.01 18.85
N LEU A 886 20.67 -14.80 19.26
CA LEU A 886 21.84 -14.70 18.41
C LEU A 886 22.94 -15.64 18.87
N ASN A 887 23.82 -16.04 17.95
CA ASN A 887 25.09 -16.65 18.25
C ASN A 887 26.19 -15.86 17.55
N LEU A 888 27.00 -15.14 18.32
CA LEU A 888 28.14 -14.39 17.84
C LEU A 888 29.41 -15.22 17.98
N THR A 889 30.24 -15.24 16.95
CA THR A 889 31.51 -15.97 16.90
C THR A 889 32.65 -15.11 17.38
N ASP A 890 32.55 -13.80 17.24
CA ASP A 890 33.55 -12.80 17.52
C ASP A 890 33.25 -11.99 18.79
N THR A 891 34.24 -11.35 19.31
CA THR A 891 34.17 -10.41 20.45
C THR A 891 34.69 -9.04 20.01
N GLY A 892 34.25 -8.00 20.72
CA GLY A 892 34.69 -6.65 20.41
C GLY A 892 33.51 -5.70 20.16
N GLU A 893 33.75 -4.67 19.40
CA GLU A 893 32.74 -3.71 19.00
C GLU A 893 31.92 -4.28 17.88
N VAL A 894 30.57 -4.19 18.03
CA VAL A 894 29.61 -4.51 16.99
C VAL A 894 28.70 -3.31 16.75
N LYS A 895 28.32 -3.07 15.51
CA LYS A 895 27.31 -2.08 15.12
C LYS A 895 26.00 -2.78 14.93
N VAL A 896 24.92 -2.22 15.48
CA VAL A 896 23.58 -2.65 15.18
C VAL A 896 22.92 -1.61 14.28
N GLU A 897 22.62 -2.00 13.06
CA GLU A 897 21.94 -1.22 12.06
C GLU A 897 20.46 -1.57 12.08
N ALA A 898 19.62 -0.65 12.52
CA ALA A 898 18.18 -0.80 12.49
C ALA A 898 17.60 -0.12 11.25
N TYR A 899 16.98 -0.90 10.40
CA TYR A 899 16.31 -0.46 9.18
C TYR A 899 14.88 -0.06 9.54
N ILE A 900 14.63 1.24 9.66
CA ILE A 900 13.38 1.83 10.11
C ILE A 900 12.67 2.48 8.92
N SER A 901 11.35 2.34 8.84
CA SER A 901 10.56 3.07 7.86
C SER A 901 10.71 4.58 8.05
N PRO A 902 10.74 5.37 6.97
CA PRO A 902 10.75 6.82 7.09
C PRO A 902 9.50 7.28 7.83
N THR A 903 9.63 7.64 9.11
CA THR A 903 8.54 8.15 9.95
C THR A 903 8.99 9.49 10.51
N ILE A 904 8.17 10.52 10.26
CA ILE A 904 8.47 11.89 10.73
C ILE A 904 7.95 12.06 12.16
N ASP A 905 8.54 12.98 12.93
CA ASP A 905 8.02 13.36 14.24
C ASP A 905 6.69 14.11 14.10
N TYR A 906 5.63 13.37 13.85
CA TYR A 906 4.27 13.90 13.72
C TYR A 906 3.72 14.54 15.00
N THR A 907 4.34 14.28 16.14
CA THR A 907 4.00 14.91 17.43
C THR A 907 4.64 16.27 17.62
N ASN A 908 5.68 16.57 16.83
CA ASN A 908 6.50 17.79 16.89
C ASN A 908 7.02 18.04 18.32
N THR A 909 7.62 17.03 18.94
CA THR A 909 8.15 17.09 20.30
C THR A 909 9.66 16.82 20.33
N HIS A 910 10.04 15.59 20.59
CA HIS A 910 11.45 15.19 20.81
C HIS A 910 11.99 14.26 19.73
N GLY A 911 11.21 14.00 18.69
CA GLY A 911 11.45 12.91 17.75
C GLY A 911 10.93 11.57 18.30
N LEU A 912 10.83 10.59 17.43
CA LEU A 912 10.43 9.24 17.75
C LEU A 912 11.66 8.40 18.11
N ARG A 913 11.54 7.55 19.13
CA ARG A 913 12.68 6.82 19.72
C ARG A 913 12.36 5.34 19.86
N TYR A 914 13.40 4.54 19.78
CA TYR A 914 13.45 3.15 20.20
C TYR A 914 14.74 2.92 20.99
N ALA A 915 14.94 1.72 21.55
CA ALA A 915 16.22 1.40 22.16
C ALA A 915 16.67 -0.02 21.81
N ILE A 916 17.98 -0.26 21.94
CA ILE A 916 18.62 -1.57 21.73
C ILE A 916 19.48 -1.90 22.94
N SER A 917 19.48 -3.19 23.32
CA SER A 917 20.45 -3.73 24.28
C SER A 917 20.79 -5.17 23.95
N PHE A 918 22.00 -5.58 24.33
CA PHE A 918 22.40 -6.99 24.37
C PHE A 918 22.33 -7.50 25.80
N ASP A 919 21.81 -8.70 25.97
CA ASP A 919 21.75 -9.40 27.27
C ASP A 919 21.24 -8.47 28.41
N ASP A 920 22.05 -8.25 29.44
CA ASP A 920 21.77 -7.39 30.58
C ASP A 920 22.29 -5.93 30.39
N GLU A 921 22.72 -5.54 29.19
CA GLU A 921 23.18 -4.18 28.89
C GLU A 921 22.06 -3.16 29.14
N LYS A 922 22.42 -2.00 29.66
CA LYS A 922 21.47 -0.88 29.73
C LYS A 922 21.03 -0.47 28.32
N PRO A 923 19.71 -0.41 28.04
CA PRO A 923 19.23 -0.06 26.72
C PRO A 923 19.75 1.31 26.24
N GLN A 924 20.29 1.35 25.02
CA GLN A 924 20.73 2.55 24.33
C GLN A 924 19.55 3.13 23.56
N VAL A 925 19.12 4.34 23.90
CA VAL A 925 17.99 5.03 23.26
C VAL A 925 18.48 5.77 22.03
N ILE A 926 17.79 5.52 20.90
CA ILE A 926 18.09 6.10 19.59
C ILE A 926 16.89 6.94 19.13
N ASN A 927 17.15 8.17 18.72
CA ASN A 927 16.15 9.08 18.15
C ASN A 927 16.22 9.01 16.62
N ILE A 928 15.17 8.53 15.97
CA ILE A 928 15.15 8.41 14.50
C ILE A 928 15.04 9.74 13.77
N ASN A 929 14.60 10.80 14.46
CA ASN A 929 14.45 12.14 13.90
C ASN A 929 15.53 13.13 14.39
N ALA A 930 16.69 12.64 14.83
CA ALA A 930 17.77 13.50 15.31
C ALA A 930 18.36 14.39 14.19
N ASP A 931 18.53 13.82 12.99
CA ASP A 931 18.89 14.60 11.79
C ASP A 931 17.62 15.07 11.08
N LYS A 932 17.41 16.38 11.06
CA LYS A 932 16.27 17.06 10.43
C LYS A 932 16.65 17.79 9.14
N THR A 933 17.85 17.54 8.61
CA THR A 933 18.30 18.18 7.37
C THR A 933 17.50 17.67 6.16
N GLU A 934 17.33 18.56 5.18
CA GLU A 934 16.70 18.20 3.90
C GLU A 934 17.47 17.07 3.18
N ALA A 935 18.79 17.04 3.32
CA ALA A 935 19.63 16.00 2.73
C ALA A 935 19.33 14.61 3.33
N ALA A 936 19.16 14.53 4.66
CA ALA A 936 18.77 13.28 5.34
C ALA A 936 17.36 12.87 4.92
N TRP A 937 16.40 13.78 4.90
CA TRP A 937 15.05 13.50 4.44
C TRP A 937 15.03 13.02 2.98
N ASN A 938 15.72 13.72 2.07
CA ASN A 938 15.83 13.32 0.65
C ASN A 938 16.36 11.88 0.51
N LYS A 939 17.38 11.53 1.31
CA LYS A 939 17.92 10.17 1.32
C LYS A 939 16.90 9.15 1.83
N ASP A 940 16.31 9.41 2.98
CA ASP A 940 15.38 8.50 3.65
C ASP A 940 14.16 8.16 2.76
N VAL A 941 13.56 9.18 2.11
CA VAL A 941 12.38 8.98 1.24
C VAL A 941 12.76 8.34 -0.09
N SER A 942 13.91 8.70 -0.67
CA SER A 942 14.40 8.09 -1.91
C SER A 942 14.72 6.61 -1.73
N ASP A 943 15.30 6.24 -0.59
CA ASP A 943 15.65 4.85 -0.26
C ASP A 943 14.48 4.08 0.37
N ASN A 944 13.41 4.78 0.72
CA ASN A 944 12.27 4.27 1.49
C ASN A 944 12.70 3.51 2.74
N ILE A 945 13.75 3.97 3.39
CA ILE A 945 14.33 3.42 4.61
C ILE A 945 15.22 4.45 5.30
N LYS A 946 15.24 4.40 6.60
CA LYS A 946 16.19 5.07 7.46
C LYS A 946 17.03 4.04 8.21
N VAL A 947 18.34 4.05 8.05
CA VAL A 947 19.23 3.16 8.76
C VAL A 947 19.84 3.89 9.95
N MET A 948 19.52 3.42 11.16
CA MET A 948 20.00 3.98 12.43
C MET A 948 21.04 3.04 13.03
N ILE A 949 22.12 3.60 13.52
CA ILE A 949 23.27 2.80 14.03
C ILE A 949 23.41 3.01 15.53
N SER A 950 23.56 1.91 16.28
CA SER A 950 24.05 1.88 17.66
C SER A 950 25.31 1.03 17.76
N VAL A 951 26.17 1.32 18.74
CA VAL A 951 27.43 0.62 18.93
C VAL A 951 27.41 -0.10 20.29
N HIS A 952 27.74 -1.39 20.27
CA HIS A 952 27.72 -2.25 21.44
C HIS A 952 29.03 -3.00 21.57
N ARG A 953 29.30 -3.60 22.72
CA ARG A 953 30.51 -4.35 22.96
C ARG A 953 30.21 -5.77 23.43
N ILE A 954 30.59 -6.73 22.64
CA ILE A 954 30.48 -8.16 22.97
C ILE A 954 31.71 -8.62 23.71
N SER A 955 31.56 -9.12 24.93
CA SER A 955 32.68 -9.49 25.80
C SER A 955 33.10 -10.95 25.63
N LYS A 956 32.25 -11.81 25.09
CA LYS A 956 32.52 -13.24 24.90
C LYS A 956 31.76 -13.76 23.69
N PRO A 957 32.27 -14.75 22.97
CA PRO A 957 31.52 -15.39 21.89
C PRO A 957 30.45 -16.33 22.46
N GLY A 958 29.45 -16.67 21.66
CA GLY A 958 28.40 -17.62 22.02
C GLY A 958 26.99 -17.03 21.90
N LYS A 959 26.09 -17.55 22.74
CA LYS A 959 24.69 -17.13 22.77
C LYS A 959 24.53 -15.74 23.36
N HIS A 960 23.78 -14.91 22.66
CA HIS A 960 23.38 -13.58 23.08
C HIS A 960 21.90 -13.36 22.79
N THR A 961 21.34 -12.37 23.46
CA THR A 961 19.99 -11.90 23.23
C THR A 961 20.05 -10.42 22.85
N LEU A 962 19.53 -10.07 21.69
CA LEU A 962 19.30 -8.68 21.32
C LEU A 962 17.85 -8.31 21.62
N SER A 963 17.66 -7.24 22.38
CA SER A 963 16.34 -6.69 22.69
C SER A 963 16.12 -5.38 21.96
N TYR A 964 15.02 -5.30 21.18
CA TYR A 964 14.55 -4.07 20.53
C TYR A 964 13.36 -3.53 21.33
N TRP A 965 13.56 -2.41 22.00
CA TRP A 965 12.63 -1.81 22.95
C TRP A 965 11.78 -0.71 22.32
N MET A 966 10.49 -0.72 22.61
CA MET A 966 9.65 0.44 22.38
C MET A 966 10.05 1.55 23.36
N VAL A 967 10.29 2.76 22.83
CA VAL A 967 10.32 4.00 23.59
C VAL A 967 9.12 4.84 23.21
N ASP A 968 8.94 5.13 21.95
CA ASP A 968 7.77 5.83 21.40
C ASP A 968 6.98 4.90 20.46
N PRO A 969 5.65 5.05 20.32
CA PRO A 969 4.86 4.29 19.37
C PRO A 969 5.17 4.71 17.92
N ALA A 970 4.61 3.97 16.96
CA ALA A 970 4.68 4.24 15.52
C ALA A 970 6.12 4.25 14.93
N VAL A 971 7.11 3.71 15.61
CA VAL A 971 8.40 3.37 15.02
C VAL A 971 8.28 2.00 14.37
N VAL A 972 8.49 1.93 13.05
CA VAL A 972 8.25 0.72 12.26
C VAL A 972 9.58 0.10 11.85
N LEU A 973 9.93 -1.03 12.48
CA LEU A 973 11.17 -1.78 12.23
C LEU A 973 10.97 -2.76 11.06
N GLN A 974 11.92 -2.79 10.11
CA GLN A 974 11.92 -3.72 8.97
C GLN A 974 13.02 -4.79 9.08
N LYS A 975 14.22 -4.41 9.51
CA LYS A 975 15.39 -5.30 9.55
C LYS A 975 16.36 -4.86 10.63
N LEU A 976 17.13 -5.80 11.17
CA LEU A 976 18.28 -5.54 12.02
C LEU A 976 19.52 -6.20 11.40
N VAL A 977 20.63 -5.48 11.35
CA VAL A 977 21.93 -6.04 10.98
C VAL A 977 22.92 -5.81 12.12
N ILE A 978 23.43 -6.89 12.66
CA ILE A 978 24.50 -6.88 13.66
C ILE A 978 25.81 -7.08 12.91
N ASN A 979 26.59 -6.03 12.78
CA ASN A 979 27.77 -5.96 11.93
C ASN A 979 29.04 -5.95 12.77
N SER A 980 29.83 -7.03 12.68
CA SER A 980 31.14 -7.20 13.31
C SER A 980 32.29 -6.77 12.37
N GLY A 981 31.97 -6.13 11.23
CA GLY A 981 32.93 -5.62 10.24
C GLY A 981 32.92 -6.35 8.90
N GLY A 982 32.04 -7.33 8.71
CA GLY A 982 31.96 -8.11 7.45
C GLY A 982 30.91 -7.68 6.46
N GLU A 983 29.99 -6.81 6.84
CA GLU A 983 28.92 -6.32 5.95
C GLU A 983 29.50 -5.59 4.73
N LYS A 984 28.89 -5.85 3.58
CA LYS A 984 29.26 -5.20 2.31
C LYS A 984 28.19 -4.21 1.86
N PRO A 985 28.54 -3.09 1.23
CA PRO A 985 27.57 -2.12 0.74
C PRO A 985 26.54 -2.74 -0.22
N SER A 986 25.26 -2.54 0.10
CA SER A 986 24.13 -2.96 -0.73
C SER A 986 22.94 -2.05 -0.45
N TYR A 987 21.96 -2.03 -1.34
CA TYR A 987 20.77 -1.21 -1.19
C TYR A 987 19.77 -1.81 -0.20
N LEU A 988 19.51 -3.12 -0.28
CA LEU A 988 18.53 -3.83 0.56
C LEU A 988 19.10 -4.31 1.90
N GLY A 989 20.43 -4.15 2.11
CA GLY A 989 21.15 -4.80 3.19
C GLY A 989 21.42 -6.29 2.90
N PRO A 990 22.23 -6.96 3.72
CA PRO A 990 22.54 -8.37 3.53
C PRO A 990 21.27 -9.25 3.64
N PRO A 991 21.23 -10.40 2.94
CA PRO A 991 20.15 -11.37 3.10
C PRO A 991 20.09 -11.92 4.54
N GLU A 992 18.92 -12.42 4.93
CA GLU A 992 18.72 -12.92 6.28
C GLU A 992 19.69 -14.07 6.59
N SER A 993 20.30 -14.01 7.76
CA SER A 993 21.24 -15.00 8.26
C SER A 993 20.55 -16.32 8.63
N PHE A 994 21.33 -17.39 8.67
CA PHE A 994 20.84 -18.71 9.04
C PHE A 994 20.27 -18.71 10.47
N TYR A 995 19.08 -19.26 10.62
CA TYR A 995 18.40 -19.44 11.90
C TYR A 995 18.34 -20.93 12.25
N ASN A 996 18.95 -21.32 13.37
CA ASN A 996 18.85 -22.66 13.93
C ASN A 996 17.76 -22.71 15.02
N ARG A 997 16.78 -23.58 14.84
CA ARG A 997 15.59 -23.73 15.72
C ARG A 997 15.90 -24.45 17.01
#